data_4f51ccbfa2585836d406c854b57c9b9c
#
_entry.id   4f51ccbfa2585836d406c854b57c9b9c
#
_cell.length_a   1.000
_cell.length_b   1.000
_cell.length_c   1.000
_cell.angle_alpha   90.00
_cell.angle_beta   90.00
_cell.angle_gamma   90.00
#
_symmetry.space_group_name_H-M   'P 1'
#
loop_
_entity.id
_entity.type
_entity.pdbx_description
1 polymer ?
#
loop_
_entity_poly.entity_id
_entity_poly.type
_entity_poly.pdbx_seq_one_letter_code
_entity_poly.pdbx_strand_id
1 'polypeptide(L)'
;MDLPQNYDVKKIEENWIKTWKETGIYRWDPTKNREETFVVDTPPPTVSGSLHVGHMFSYSHQDFIVRYQRMKGKNIFFPIGWDDNGLPTERRVQNYLNVRCEPSMPYDPNLKVFPGKKGTPPMAVSRKNFIELCDQVIIEDEKAFRNLWTRLGMSYDWDLEYATIDRHCRLISQASFIELYKKGEVYQEERPVLWDIDYQTAIAQAELVDKDVPSAFYYFRFPFPDSSDYLIIATTRPELLPACVAVLVHPDDERYKKYIGKTILTPLFHVPVPIMADEKAEPEKGTGVVMVCTFGDQTDVEWWKQFNLPLRQIVARNGTLLHVQFVSVNEKPNNSLDEGHLIVPSMNPQKANEVYSRMEGLYTGNAKKVIIEIANQTESVIDRPETQITHAVRFFEKGDRPLEIVPTRQWYTKIIDKKEALIEQGKKINWHPDYMYKRYEHWVEGLNQDWCLSRQRFFGVPIPVWYPINEEGIIVYSKPILPDIKDLPIDPLSDVPHGYTEEQRDKPNGFTGEPDVLDTWATSSLTPQIATHWFLNPERHKKLFPMDIRPQAHDIIRTWAFYTIVKAYLHDGEIPWKNVVLSGWILDPDRKKMSKSHGNVVTPEPLIEQHGADSVRYWSAKARLGVDTAYDEQAFKVGRKLCTKLFNASKFAIMQLQNVDRGLLKRGIIQNPIDISVINELKTCIQRATASFEEFDYAQSLMLTEEFFWNVFCDNYLEIIKPRVYQPELNNERLSACSALRLIHRAIIRLFAPYLPYITEEIWSWEYSNDKDMANSIHRSPWPSIEEFNEVPPTKYPELYEDLILLINPIRKAKADANISLAAPVSKIEVKCPTTKNEACQILLKDVVAMLHVKEYRLIEGNEKIEVLVYI
;
A
#
# COMPACT_ATOMS: atom_id res chain seq x y z
N MET A 1 -40.61 1.54 22.19
CA MET A 1 -40.00 1.22 20.87
C MET A 1 -39.93 -0.29 20.75
N ASP A 2 -40.50 -0.86 19.68
CA ASP A 2 -40.42 -2.32 19.48
C ASP A 2 -39.02 -2.61 18.93
N LEU A 3 -38.23 -3.35 19.72
CA LEU A 3 -36.88 -3.76 19.32
C LEU A 3 -36.96 -4.84 18.22
N PRO A 4 -36.02 -4.84 17.25
CA PRO A 4 -35.99 -5.84 16.17
C PRO A 4 -35.95 -7.28 16.74
N GLN A 5 -36.70 -8.20 16.14
CA GLN A 5 -36.72 -9.60 16.60
C GLN A 5 -35.40 -10.31 16.24
N ASN A 6 -34.90 -10.10 15.04
CA ASN A 6 -33.72 -10.76 14.48
C ASN A 6 -32.67 -9.75 14.03
N TYR A 7 -31.42 -10.18 14.04
CA TYR A 7 -30.29 -9.42 13.51
C TYR A 7 -30.27 -9.56 11.98
N ASP A 8 -30.90 -8.59 11.29
CA ASP A 8 -30.91 -8.49 9.82
C ASP A 8 -29.79 -7.54 9.35
N VAL A 9 -28.63 -8.13 9.04
CA VAL A 9 -27.42 -7.38 8.67
C VAL A 9 -27.63 -6.54 7.44
N LYS A 10 -28.19 -7.10 6.37
CA LYS A 10 -28.35 -6.40 5.10
C LYS A 10 -29.21 -5.15 5.25
N LYS A 11 -30.35 -5.28 5.93
CA LYS A 11 -31.25 -4.16 6.19
C LYS A 11 -30.59 -3.07 7.05
N ILE A 12 -29.81 -3.46 8.05
CA ILE A 12 -29.07 -2.53 8.93
C ILE A 12 -28.01 -1.77 8.12
N GLU A 13 -27.20 -2.48 7.33
CA GLU A 13 -26.19 -1.86 6.49
C GLU A 13 -26.80 -0.88 5.49
N GLU A 14 -27.81 -1.27 4.74
CA GLU A 14 -28.49 -0.40 3.75
C GLU A 14 -29.09 0.86 4.40
N ASN A 15 -29.73 0.71 5.57
CA ASN A 15 -30.29 1.83 6.31
C ASN A 15 -29.24 2.84 6.76
N TRP A 16 -28.14 2.36 7.37
CA TRP A 16 -27.12 3.24 7.90
C TRP A 16 -26.25 3.88 6.81
N ILE A 17 -25.95 3.18 5.72
CA ILE A 17 -25.30 3.77 4.54
C ILE A 17 -26.09 5.01 4.06
N LYS A 18 -27.41 4.87 3.91
CA LYS A 18 -28.30 5.95 3.51
C LYS A 18 -28.29 7.10 4.53
N THR A 19 -28.47 6.76 5.80
CA THR A 19 -28.55 7.76 6.88
C THR A 19 -27.26 8.56 7.02
N TRP A 20 -26.09 7.91 7.02
CA TRP A 20 -24.79 8.59 7.12
C TRP A 20 -24.54 9.52 5.94
N LYS A 21 -24.95 9.11 4.72
CA LYS A 21 -24.87 9.96 3.53
C LYS A 21 -25.77 11.19 3.65
N GLU A 22 -27.03 11.02 4.04
CA GLU A 22 -28.00 12.11 4.15
C GLU A 22 -27.65 13.10 5.25
N THR A 23 -27.15 12.61 6.38
CA THR A 23 -26.78 13.45 7.53
C THR A 23 -25.38 14.05 7.44
N GLY A 24 -24.51 13.53 6.56
CA GLY A 24 -23.15 14.04 6.37
C GLY A 24 -22.28 13.94 7.62
N ILE A 25 -22.45 12.89 8.44
CA ILE A 25 -21.78 12.76 9.76
C ILE A 25 -20.25 12.70 9.68
N TYR A 26 -19.70 12.39 8.52
CA TYR A 26 -18.26 12.28 8.29
C TYR A 26 -17.62 13.53 7.67
N ARG A 27 -18.41 14.57 7.39
CA ARG A 27 -17.91 15.80 6.76
C ARG A 27 -16.93 16.54 7.67
N TRP A 28 -15.84 16.99 7.04
CA TRP A 28 -14.86 17.87 7.64
C TRP A 28 -15.42 19.29 7.76
N ASP A 29 -15.17 19.94 8.89
CA ASP A 29 -15.52 21.34 9.12
C ASP A 29 -14.30 22.25 8.84
N PRO A 30 -14.29 23.03 7.75
CA PRO A 30 -13.16 23.90 7.42
C PRO A 30 -12.99 25.09 8.38
N THR A 31 -13.95 25.37 9.25
CA THR A 31 -13.88 26.50 10.21
C THR A 31 -13.03 26.16 11.43
N LYS A 32 -12.85 24.88 11.72
CA LYS A 32 -12.05 24.40 12.86
C LYS A 32 -10.55 24.65 12.64
N ASN A 33 -9.82 24.90 13.73
CA ASN A 33 -8.37 25.16 13.68
C ASN A 33 -7.56 23.85 13.52
N ARG A 34 -6.21 24.00 13.41
CA ARG A 34 -5.30 22.84 13.19
C ARG A 34 -5.26 21.89 14.38
N GLU A 35 -5.26 22.40 15.58
CA GLU A 35 -5.17 21.63 16.82
C GLU A 35 -6.43 20.78 17.06
N GLU A 36 -7.57 21.27 16.62
CA GLU A 36 -8.84 20.55 16.67
C GLU A 36 -8.96 19.51 15.55
N THR A 37 -8.14 19.59 14.49
CA THR A 37 -8.28 18.76 13.27
C THR A 37 -7.26 17.63 13.26
N PHE A 38 -7.71 16.42 12.94
CA PHE A 38 -6.87 15.27 12.65
C PHE A 38 -6.86 15.02 11.13
N VAL A 39 -5.68 15.05 10.54
CA VAL A 39 -5.47 15.09 9.09
C VAL A 39 -4.85 13.79 8.61
N VAL A 40 -5.51 13.15 7.66
CA VAL A 40 -5.14 11.82 7.13
C VAL A 40 -4.73 11.92 5.67
N ASP A 41 -3.56 11.40 5.33
CA ASP A 41 -3.13 11.21 3.94
C ASP A 41 -3.42 9.78 3.51
N THR A 42 -4.56 9.55 2.89
CA THR A 42 -4.95 8.22 2.42
C THR A 42 -4.29 7.91 1.08
N PRO A 43 -3.54 6.80 0.93
CA PRO A 43 -3.03 6.40 -0.38
C PRO A 43 -4.19 6.06 -1.32
N PRO A 44 -4.34 6.76 -2.47
CA PRO A 44 -5.37 6.40 -3.43
C PRO A 44 -5.11 5.00 -4.01
N PRO A 45 -6.08 4.07 -3.97
CA PRO A 45 -5.91 2.77 -4.61
C PRO A 45 -5.86 2.92 -6.13
N THR A 46 -5.02 2.11 -6.79
CA THR A 46 -4.97 2.06 -8.26
C THR A 46 -6.24 1.45 -8.82
N VAL A 47 -6.99 2.22 -9.62
CA VAL A 47 -8.27 1.84 -10.21
C VAL A 47 -8.08 1.03 -11.50
N SER A 48 -7.46 -0.13 -11.38
CA SER A 48 -7.25 -1.06 -12.50
C SER A 48 -7.69 -2.47 -12.14
N GLY A 49 -8.96 -2.77 -12.35
CA GLY A 49 -9.57 -4.06 -11.99
C GLY A 49 -10.27 -4.03 -10.63
N SER A 50 -10.48 -5.19 -9.97
CA SER A 50 -11.19 -5.30 -8.69
C SER A 50 -10.27 -5.04 -7.49
N LEU A 51 -10.85 -4.46 -6.43
CA LEU A 51 -10.24 -4.47 -5.10
C LEU A 51 -10.10 -5.91 -4.60
N HIS A 52 -9.08 -6.17 -3.79
CA HIS A 52 -8.87 -7.46 -3.14
C HIS A 52 -8.83 -7.31 -1.61
N VAL A 53 -8.92 -8.43 -0.90
CA VAL A 53 -8.96 -8.43 0.58
C VAL A 53 -7.77 -7.71 1.22
N GLY A 54 -6.62 -7.61 0.56
CA GLY A 54 -5.47 -6.85 1.04
C GLY A 54 -5.73 -5.34 1.11
N HIS A 55 -6.44 -4.76 0.13
CA HIS A 55 -6.89 -3.36 0.21
C HIS A 55 -7.87 -3.19 1.37
N MET A 56 -8.92 -4.02 1.43
CA MET A 56 -9.90 -4.00 2.50
C MET A 56 -9.24 -4.07 3.88
N PHE A 57 -8.27 -4.94 4.04
CA PHE A 57 -7.49 -5.11 5.27
C PHE A 57 -6.76 -3.83 5.68
N SER A 58 -5.90 -3.33 4.81
CA SER A 58 -5.06 -2.15 5.09
C SER A 58 -5.90 -0.87 5.30
N TYR A 59 -6.95 -0.67 4.49
CA TYR A 59 -7.80 0.52 4.59
C TYR A 59 -8.74 0.47 5.80
N SER A 60 -9.15 -0.71 6.28
CA SER A 60 -9.89 -0.83 7.53
C SER A 60 -9.08 -0.36 8.74
N HIS A 61 -7.76 -0.62 8.76
CA HIS A 61 -6.89 -0.19 9.85
C HIS A 61 -6.89 1.34 10.04
N GLN A 62 -6.83 2.09 8.94
CA GLN A 62 -6.90 3.55 9.04
C GLN A 62 -8.26 4.03 9.56
N ASP A 63 -9.35 3.39 9.14
CA ASP A 63 -10.69 3.78 9.56
C ASP A 63 -10.93 3.51 11.06
N PHE A 64 -10.33 2.47 11.65
CA PHE A 64 -10.37 2.25 13.10
C PHE A 64 -9.76 3.42 13.85
N ILE A 65 -8.58 3.88 13.43
CA ILE A 65 -7.87 5.02 14.03
C ILE A 65 -8.68 6.31 13.85
N VAL A 66 -9.20 6.54 12.65
CA VAL A 66 -9.99 7.75 12.32
C VAL A 66 -11.27 7.81 13.14
N ARG A 67 -11.99 6.69 13.30
CA ARG A 67 -13.22 6.63 14.13
C ARG A 67 -12.91 6.90 15.59
N TYR A 68 -11.82 6.33 16.11
CA TYR A 68 -11.37 6.64 17.46
C TYR A 68 -11.06 8.14 17.64
N GLN A 69 -10.30 8.75 16.73
CA GLN A 69 -9.97 10.18 16.78
C GLN A 69 -11.23 11.06 16.69
N ARG A 70 -12.22 10.68 15.87
CA ARG A 70 -13.52 11.36 15.80
C ARG A 70 -14.26 11.30 17.13
N MET A 71 -14.26 10.13 17.78
CA MET A 71 -14.85 9.96 19.11
C MET A 71 -14.06 10.66 20.21
N LYS A 72 -12.75 10.96 20.00
CA LYS A 72 -11.94 11.86 20.86
C LYS A 72 -12.28 13.35 20.64
N GLY A 73 -13.25 13.65 19.80
CA GLY A 73 -13.73 15.02 19.53
C GLY A 73 -12.93 15.75 18.43
N LYS A 74 -12.03 15.07 17.71
CA LYS A 74 -11.30 15.70 16.60
C LYS A 74 -12.22 15.91 15.39
N ASN A 75 -12.05 17.05 14.75
CA ASN A 75 -12.55 17.32 13.41
C ASN A 75 -11.68 16.56 12.41
N ILE A 76 -12.27 15.71 11.59
CA ILE A 76 -11.51 14.76 10.77
C ILE A 76 -11.43 15.23 9.33
N PHE A 77 -10.21 15.45 8.82
CA PHE A 77 -9.93 15.60 7.41
C PHE A 77 -9.49 14.25 6.84
N PHE A 78 -10.41 13.55 6.16
CA PHE A 78 -10.23 12.17 5.67
C PHE A 78 -10.68 12.03 4.23
N PRO A 79 -9.88 12.52 3.27
CA PRO A 79 -10.14 12.36 1.85
C PRO A 79 -9.90 10.92 1.38
N ILE A 80 -10.51 10.57 0.26
CA ILE A 80 -10.16 9.40 -0.56
C ILE A 80 -9.78 9.87 -1.95
N GLY A 81 -8.76 9.26 -2.53
CA GLY A 81 -8.37 9.47 -3.91
C GLY A 81 -8.45 8.21 -4.74
N TRP A 82 -8.37 8.35 -6.07
CA TRP A 82 -8.24 7.27 -7.04
C TRP A 82 -6.94 7.44 -7.82
N ASP A 83 -6.12 6.39 -7.91
CA ASP A 83 -4.88 6.43 -8.69
C ASP A 83 -5.14 5.86 -10.10
N ASP A 84 -5.51 6.77 -11.00
CA ASP A 84 -6.06 6.45 -12.33
C ASP A 84 -5.06 6.64 -13.46
N ASN A 85 -3.88 7.14 -13.19
CA ASN A 85 -2.96 7.51 -14.26
C ASN A 85 -1.96 6.40 -14.61
N GLY A 86 -1.38 6.50 -15.81
CA GLY A 86 -0.25 5.70 -16.26
C GLY A 86 -0.59 4.32 -16.80
N LEU A 87 0.44 3.47 -16.83
CA LEU A 87 0.41 2.15 -17.46
C LEU A 87 -0.70 1.21 -16.97
N PRO A 88 -1.07 1.16 -15.67
CA PRO A 88 -2.15 0.27 -15.22
C PRO A 88 -3.48 0.54 -15.90
N THR A 89 -3.84 1.81 -16.06
CA THR A 89 -5.08 2.23 -16.73
C THR A 89 -5.03 1.97 -18.22
N GLU A 90 -3.93 2.31 -18.90
CA GLU A 90 -3.75 1.98 -20.31
C GLU A 90 -3.95 0.47 -20.57
N ARG A 91 -3.31 -0.38 -19.77
CA ARG A 91 -3.46 -1.85 -19.91
C ARG A 91 -4.90 -2.30 -19.66
N ARG A 92 -5.57 -1.72 -18.67
CA ARG A 92 -6.97 -2.02 -18.37
C ARG A 92 -7.85 -1.73 -19.58
N VAL A 93 -7.68 -0.56 -20.21
CA VAL A 93 -8.42 -0.12 -21.38
C VAL A 93 -8.07 -0.97 -22.61
N GLN A 94 -6.79 -1.18 -22.90
CA GLN A 94 -6.32 -2.02 -24.01
C GLN A 94 -6.89 -3.44 -23.92
N ASN A 95 -6.86 -4.05 -22.73
CA ASN A 95 -7.36 -5.41 -22.54
C ASN A 95 -8.89 -5.50 -22.55
N TYR A 96 -9.57 -4.52 -21.97
CA TYR A 96 -11.04 -4.53 -21.87
C TYR A 96 -11.71 -4.23 -23.19
N LEU A 97 -11.23 -3.19 -23.89
CA LEU A 97 -11.80 -2.74 -25.17
C LEU A 97 -11.10 -3.37 -26.38
N ASN A 98 -9.99 -4.07 -26.21
CA ASN A 98 -9.14 -4.59 -27.29
C ASN A 98 -8.72 -3.51 -28.29
N VAL A 99 -8.17 -2.40 -27.76
CA VAL A 99 -7.68 -1.26 -28.54
C VAL A 99 -6.18 -1.06 -28.35
N ARG A 100 -5.54 -0.37 -29.29
CA ARG A 100 -4.18 0.15 -29.14
C ARG A 100 -4.12 1.60 -29.56
N CYS A 101 -3.35 2.40 -28.84
CA CYS A 101 -3.07 3.77 -29.26
C CYS A 101 -2.12 3.76 -30.47
N GLU A 102 -2.50 4.48 -31.51
CA GLU A 102 -1.69 4.74 -32.69
C GLU A 102 -1.75 6.24 -32.98
N PRO A 103 -0.75 7.04 -32.57
CA PRO A 103 -0.78 8.50 -32.67
C PRO A 103 -0.96 9.05 -34.09
N SER A 104 -0.58 8.27 -35.12
CA SER A 104 -0.75 8.64 -36.54
C SER A 104 -2.20 8.58 -37.03
N MET A 105 -3.11 7.92 -36.27
CA MET A 105 -4.53 7.85 -36.63
C MET A 105 -5.23 9.19 -36.42
N PRO A 106 -6.14 9.60 -37.31
CA PRO A 106 -6.93 10.80 -37.10
C PRO A 106 -7.92 10.64 -35.96
N TYR A 107 -8.21 11.74 -35.27
CA TYR A 107 -9.23 11.78 -34.24
C TYR A 107 -10.63 11.58 -34.80
N ASP A 108 -11.42 10.68 -34.24
CA ASP A 108 -12.84 10.48 -34.55
C ASP A 108 -13.72 10.88 -33.36
N PRO A 109 -14.43 12.00 -33.39
CA PRO A 109 -15.30 12.45 -32.30
C PRO A 109 -16.54 11.59 -32.08
N ASN A 110 -16.85 10.68 -32.98
CA ASN A 110 -18.01 9.78 -32.91
C ASN A 110 -17.61 8.33 -32.63
N LEU A 111 -16.34 8.07 -32.26
CA LEU A 111 -15.85 6.73 -32.01
C LEU A 111 -16.65 6.06 -30.90
N LYS A 112 -17.19 4.87 -31.18
CA LYS A 112 -17.82 3.99 -30.20
C LYS A 112 -17.11 2.67 -30.19
N VAL A 113 -16.58 2.29 -29.02
CA VAL A 113 -15.88 1.03 -28.82
C VAL A 113 -16.64 0.22 -27.78
N PHE A 114 -16.80 -1.06 -28.02
CA PHE A 114 -17.43 -2.01 -27.11
C PHE A 114 -16.39 -3.01 -26.60
N PRO A 115 -16.64 -3.69 -25.47
CA PRO A 115 -15.73 -4.71 -24.95
C PRO A 115 -15.29 -5.69 -26.03
N GLY A 116 -13.98 -5.85 -26.19
CA GLY A 116 -13.38 -6.63 -27.26
C GLY A 116 -13.48 -8.13 -27.05
N LYS A 117 -13.46 -8.90 -28.14
CA LYS A 117 -13.39 -10.37 -28.06
C LYS A 117 -11.93 -10.81 -27.96
N LYS A 118 -11.62 -11.67 -26.99
CA LYS A 118 -10.29 -12.24 -26.80
C LYS A 118 -9.84 -12.99 -28.10
N GLY A 119 -8.61 -12.71 -28.55
CA GLY A 119 -8.04 -13.38 -29.73
C GLY A 119 -8.26 -12.66 -31.07
N THR A 120 -8.92 -11.49 -31.08
CA THR A 120 -8.97 -10.59 -32.26
C THR A 120 -7.84 -9.58 -32.22
N PRO A 121 -7.30 -9.13 -33.38
CA PRO A 121 -6.33 -8.04 -33.40
C PRO A 121 -6.90 -6.77 -32.74
N PRO A 122 -6.11 -6.00 -31.98
CA PRO A 122 -6.58 -4.77 -31.35
C PRO A 122 -6.88 -3.69 -32.39
N MET A 123 -7.96 -2.95 -32.18
CA MET A 123 -8.32 -1.81 -33.02
C MET A 123 -7.37 -0.63 -32.75
N ALA A 124 -6.77 -0.08 -33.80
CA ALA A 124 -5.95 1.12 -33.69
C ALA A 124 -6.84 2.37 -33.53
N VAL A 125 -6.52 3.23 -32.57
CA VAL A 125 -7.23 4.48 -32.28
C VAL A 125 -6.25 5.63 -32.11
N SER A 126 -6.67 6.88 -32.39
CA SER A 126 -5.84 8.05 -32.17
C SER A 126 -5.51 8.26 -30.68
N ARG A 127 -4.44 9.01 -30.37
CA ARG A 127 -4.09 9.37 -28.99
C ARG A 127 -5.28 10.02 -28.24
N LYS A 128 -5.95 10.96 -28.88
CA LYS A 128 -7.09 11.65 -28.24
C LYS A 128 -8.26 10.71 -27.96
N ASN A 129 -8.62 9.85 -28.90
CA ASN A 129 -9.64 8.81 -28.66
C ASN A 129 -9.22 7.84 -27.56
N PHE A 130 -7.95 7.44 -27.52
CA PHE A 130 -7.44 6.55 -26.47
C PHE A 130 -7.57 7.17 -25.08
N ILE A 131 -7.24 8.46 -24.93
CA ILE A 131 -7.42 9.20 -23.67
C ILE A 131 -8.90 9.25 -23.27
N GLU A 132 -9.80 9.58 -24.21
CA GLU A 132 -11.25 9.61 -23.95
C GLU A 132 -11.79 8.23 -23.52
N LEU A 133 -11.27 7.14 -24.08
CA LEU A 133 -11.62 5.77 -23.69
C LEU A 133 -11.09 5.45 -22.28
N CYS A 134 -9.90 5.93 -21.93
CA CYS A 134 -9.36 5.79 -20.58
C CYS A 134 -10.26 6.50 -19.56
N ASP A 135 -10.62 7.76 -19.81
CA ASP A 135 -11.53 8.54 -18.95
C ASP A 135 -12.87 7.84 -18.74
N GLN A 136 -13.44 7.25 -19.78
CA GLN A 136 -14.72 6.52 -19.71
C GLN A 136 -14.64 5.26 -18.84
N VAL A 137 -13.60 4.46 -19.01
CA VAL A 137 -13.44 3.19 -18.26
C VAL A 137 -13.16 3.45 -16.79
N ILE A 138 -12.36 4.48 -16.46
CA ILE A 138 -12.04 4.88 -15.08
C ILE A 138 -13.31 5.20 -14.29
N ILE A 139 -14.21 6.01 -14.84
CA ILE A 139 -15.47 6.41 -14.17
C ILE A 139 -16.28 5.19 -13.71
N GLU A 140 -16.33 4.12 -14.49
CA GLU A 140 -17.06 2.90 -14.10
C GLU A 140 -16.30 2.09 -13.03
N ASP A 141 -14.98 2.00 -13.14
CA ASP A 141 -14.16 1.31 -12.17
C ASP A 141 -14.16 2.07 -10.81
N GLU A 142 -14.08 3.41 -10.78
CA GLU A 142 -14.22 4.24 -9.58
C GLU A 142 -15.55 4.02 -8.85
N LYS A 143 -16.67 3.97 -9.60
CA LYS A 143 -17.98 3.68 -9.01
C LYS A 143 -18.01 2.33 -8.30
N ALA A 144 -17.39 1.30 -8.86
CA ALA A 144 -17.32 -0.01 -8.24
C ALA A 144 -16.51 0.04 -6.94
N PHE A 145 -15.37 0.72 -6.94
CA PHE A 145 -14.54 0.91 -5.75
C PHE A 145 -15.26 1.73 -4.66
N ARG A 146 -15.89 2.83 -5.05
CA ARG A 146 -16.67 3.67 -4.14
C ARG A 146 -17.81 2.89 -3.48
N ASN A 147 -18.53 2.06 -4.26
CA ASN A 147 -19.59 1.23 -3.73
C ASN A 147 -19.08 0.23 -2.69
N LEU A 148 -17.93 -0.40 -2.95
CA LEU A 148 -17.32 -1.34 -2.01
C LEU A 148 -16.90 -0.66 -0.70
N TRP A 149 -16.21 0.50 -0.78
CA TRP A 149 -15.83 1.27 0.41
C TRP A 149 -17.04 1.76 1.21
N THR A 150 -18.09 2.16 0.52
CA THR A 150 -19.36 2.56 1.16
C THR A 150 -19.98 1.38 1.88
N ARG A 151 -20.05 0.21 1.26
CA ARG A 151 -20.59 -1.02 1.89
C ARG A 151 -19.75 -1.49 3.07
N LEU A 152 -18.43 -1.35 2.99
CA LEU A 152 -17.52 -1.67 4.09
C LEU A 152 -17.68 -0.70 5.28
N GLY A 153 -18.44 0.38 5.10
CA GLY A 153 -18.67 1.40 6.12
C GLY A 153 -17.46 2.27 6.40
N MET A 154 -16.66 2.58 5.36
CA MET A 154 -15.53 3.52 5.50
C MET A 154 -16.03 4.94 5.78
N SER A 155 -15.40 5.63 6.73
CA SER A 155 -15.86 6.93 7.22
C SER A 155 -15.18 8.12 6.50
N TYR A 156 -14.97 7.98 5.17
CA TYR A 156 -14.44 9.05 4.33
C TYR A 156 -15.38 10.24 4.26
N ASP A 157 -14.82 11.43 4.08
CA ASP A 157 -15.55 12.59 3.59
C ASP A 157 -15.56 12.54 2.06
N TRP A 158 -16.68 12.09 1.49
CA TRP A 158 -16.85 11.93 0.06
C TRP A 158 -16.90 13.27 -0.71
N ASP A 159 -17.06 14.40 -0.02
CA ASP A 159 -16.95 15.73 -0.63
C ASP A 159 -15.48 16.14 -0.87
N LEU A 160 -14.52 15.39 -0.31
CA LEU A 160 -13.08 15.55 -0.51
C LEU A 160 -12.48 14.51 -1.48
N GLU A 161 -13.30 13.76 -2.19
CA GLU A 161 -12.90 12.76 -3.20
C GLU A 161 -12.15 13.43 -4.37
N TYR A 162 -11.11 12.76 -4.88
CA TYR A 162 -10.35 13.21 -6.05
C TYR A 162 -9.80 12.04 -6.86
N ALA A 163 -9.49 12.27 -8.14
CA ALA A 163 -8.74 11.34 -8.98
C ALA A 163 -7.37 11.95 -9.36
N THR A 164 -6.32 11.14 -9.42
CA THR A 164 -4.96 11.64 -9.72
C THR A 164 -4.85 12.26 -11.12
N ILE A 165 -5.83 11.99 -12.00
CA ILE A 165 -5.93 12.58 -13.34
C ILE A 165 -6.85 13.80 -13.40
N ASP A 166 -7.51 14.19 -12.32
CA ASP A 166 -8.32 15.39 -12.24
C ASP A 166 -7.55 16.66 -12.58
N ARG A 167 -8.28 17.69 -13.03
CA ARG A 167 -7.68 18.96 -13.43
C ARG A 167 -6.78 19.56 -12.32
N HIS A 168 -7.24 19.57 -11.06
CA HIS A 168 -6.45 20.14 -9.97
C HIS A 168 -5.22 19.28 -9.63
N CYS A 169 -5.29 17.94 -9.74
CA CYS A 169 -4.17 17.03 -9.53
C CYS A 169 -3.09 17.21 -10.61
N ARG A 170 -3.51 17.30 -11.88
CA ARG A 170 -2.59 17.60 -13.00
C ARG A 170 -1.92 18.96 -12.83
N LEU A 171 -2.68 20.00 -12.42
CA LEU A 171 -2.12 21.31 -12.14
C LEU A 171 -1.03 21.25 -11.06
N ILE A 172 -1.32 20.62 -9.91
CA ILE A 172 -0.37 20.51 -8.79
C ILE A 172 0.86 19.71 -9.20
N SER A 173 0.71 18.63 -9.94
CA SER A 173 1.82 17.80 -10.42
C SER A 173 2.72 18.56 -11.38
N GLN A 174 2.15 19.28 -12.33
CA GLN A 174 2.89 20.11 -13.27
C GLN A 174 3.53 21.32 -12.61
N ALA A 175 2.86 21.97 -11.66
CA ALA A 175 3.41 23.07 -10.86
C ALA A 175 4.62 22.60 -10.02
N SER A 176 4.51 21.39 -9.42
CA SER A 176 5.64 20.76 -8.72
C SER A 176 6.84 20.54 -9.64
N PHE A 177 6.61 20.03 -10.85
CA PHE A 177 7.68 19.84 -11.84
C PHE A 177 8.38 21.17 -12.18
N ILE A 178 7.60 22.22 -12.50
CA ILE A 178 8.12 23.54 -12.88
C ILE A 178 8.89 24.17 -11.72
N GLU A 179 8.38 24.10 -10.50
CA GLU A 179 9.05 24.64 -9.31
C GLU A 179 10.40 23.95 -9.06
N LEU A 180 10.43 22.61 -9.09
CA LEU A 180 11.67 21.85 -8.90
C LEU A 180 12.65 22.05 -10.04
N TYR A 181 12.20 22.21 -11.27
CA TYR A 181 13.05 22.59 -12.39
C TYR A 181 13.71 23.97 -12.16
N LYS A 182 12.92 24.97 -11.72
CA LYS A 182 13.44 26.32 -11.40
C LYS A 182 14.42 26.31 -10.22
N LYS A 183 14.24 25.40 -9.25
CA LYS A 183 15.17 25.17 -8.14
C LYS A 183 16.44 24.40 -8.57
N GLY A 184 16.49 23.88 -9.81
CA GLY A 184 17.58 23.04 -10.32
C GLY A 184 17.59 21.60 -9.75
N GLU A 185 16.47 21.18 -9.14
CA GLU A 185 16.28 19.82 -8.59
C GLU A 185 15.74 18.83 -9.64
N VAL A 186 15.16 19.33 -10.72
CA VAL A 186 14.75 18.57 -11.90
C VAL A 186 15.60 18.95 -13.08
N TYR A 187 16.07 17.97 -13.85
CA TYR A 187 16.92 18.15 -15.03
C TYR A 187 16.63 17.09 -16.09
N GLN A 188 17.06 17.36 -17.31
CA GLN A 188 16.96 16.42 -18.44
C GLN A 188 18.36 15.96 -18.85
N GLU A 189 18.51 14.67 -19.10
CA GLU A 189 19.78 14.09 -19.56
C GLU A 189 19.52 12.90 -20.48
N GLU A 190 20.36 12.76 -21.50
CA GLU A 190 20.43 11.55 -22.32
C GLU A 190 21.48 10.61 -21.74
N ARG A 191 21.03 9.45 -21.27
CA ARG A 191 21.90 8.43 -20.67
C ARG A 191 21.31 7.03 -20.79
N PRO A 192 22.12 5.96 -20.60
CA PRO A 192 21.62 4.60 -20.50
C PRO A 192 20.63 4.47 -19.34
N VAL A 193 19.44 3.93 -19.64
CA VAL A 193 18.38 3.71 -18.65
C VAL A 193 17.87 2.27 -18.74
N LEU A 194 17.36 1.75 -17.62
CA LEU A 194 16.64 0.49 -17.58
C LEU A 194 15.32 0.65 -18.32
N TRP A 195 15.08 -0.24 -19.27
CA TRP A 195 14.02 -0.11 -20.26
C TRP A 195 13.20 -1.40 -20.38
N ASP A 196 11.91 -1.29 -20.26
CA ASP A 196 10.99 -2.39 -20.54
C ASP A 196 10.68 -2.43 -22.04
N ILE A 197 11.03 -3.55 -22.69
CA ILE A 197 10.90 -3.74 -24.13
C ILE A 197 9.48 -4.05 -24.59
N ASP A 198 8.61 -4.52 -23.68
CA ASP A 198 7.21 -4.81 -23.98
C ASP A 198 6.37 -3.54 -23.93
N TYR A 199 6.58 -2.75 -22.87
CA TYR A 199 5.89 -1.48 -22.69
C TYR A 199 6.61 -0.30 -23.33
N GLN A 200 7.84 -0.49 -23.81
CA GLN A 200 8.70 0.52 -24.43
C GLN A 200 8.77 1.80 -23.60
N THR A 201 9.16 1.65 -22.33
CA THR A 201 9.25 2.76 -21.38
C THR A 201 10.42 2.59 -20.40
N ALA A 202 10.95 3.73 -19.94
CA ALA A 202 11.94 3.78 -18.88
C ALA A 202 11.33 3.31 -17.54
N ILE A 203 12.15 2.62 -16.72
CA ILE A 203 11.78 2.06 -15.43
C ILE A 203 12.63 2.70 -14.33
N ALA A 204 11.99 3.19 -13.26
CA ALA A 204 12.69 3.74 -12.10
C ALA A 204 13.19 2.62 -11.17
N GLN A 205 14.24 2.91 -10.38
CA GLN A 205 14.83 1.92 -9.46
C GLN A 205 13.80 1.31 -8.51
N ALA A 206 12.80 2.05 -8.05
CA ALA A 206 11.76 1.56 -7.14
C ALA A 206 10.81 0.53 -7.76
N GLU A 207 10.74 0.44 -9.08
CA GLU A 207 9.88 -0.49 -9.83
C GLU A 207 10.58 -1.79 -10.22
N LEU A 208 11.85 -1.96 -9.80
CA LEU A 208 12.65 -3.14 -10.13
C LEU A 208 12.36 -4.30 -9.20
N VAL A 209 12.40 -5.50 -9.79
CA VAL A 209 12.42 -6.77 -9.07
C VAL A 209 13.50 -7.67 -9.67
N ASP A 210 14.28 -8.33 -8.81
CA ASP A 210 15.23 -9.34 -9.23
C ASP A 210 14.53 -10.70 -9.23
N LYS A 211 14.70 -11.45 -10.34
CA LYS A 211 14.21 -12.83 -10.47
C LYS A 211 15.38 -13.74 -10.76
N ASP A 212 15.47 -14.86 -10.06
CA ASP A 212 16.42 -15.89 -10.37
C ASP A 212 16.02 -16.61 -11.66
N VAL A 213 16.88 -16.50 -12.67
CA VAL A 213 16.62 -17.07 -14.00
C VAL A 213 17.68 -18.10 -14.35
N PRO A 214 17.29 -19.30 -14.82
CA PRO A 214 18.21 -20.27 -15.39
C PRO A 214 18.92 -19.69 -16.61
N SER A 215 20.23 -19.80 -16.67
CA SER A 215 21.08 -19.30 -17.75
C SER A 215 22.32 -20.20 -17.90
N ALA A 216 23.21 -19.84 -18.79
CA ALA A 216 24.49 -20.54 -18.95
C ALA A 216 25.61 -19.57 -19.27
N PHE A 217 26.82 -19.89 -18.81
CA PHE A 217 28.03 -19.29 -19.33
C PHE A 217 28.44 -19.98 -20.61
N TYR A 218 28.63 -19.21 -21.67
CA TYR A 218 29.19 -19.64 -22.97
C TYR A 218 30.61 -19.14 -23.07
N TYR A 219 31.57 -20.01 -23.47
CA TYR A 219 32.97 -19.76 -23.41
C TYR A 219 33.53 -19.50 -24.81
N PHE A 220 33.85 -18.23 -25.12
CA PHE A 220 34.33 -17.80 -26.42
C PHE A 220 35.84 -17.54 -26.44
N ARG A 221 36.52 -17.95 -27.50
CA ARG A 221 37.92 -17.60 -27.77
C ARG A 221 38.00 -16.26 -28.47
N PHE A 222 38.60 -15.28 -27.81
CA PHE A 222 38.90 -13.97 -28.37
C PHE A 222 40.36 -14.01 -28.88
N PRO A 223 40.62 -14.00 -30.21
CA PRO A 223 41.97 -14.10 -30.74
C PRO A 223 42.71 -12.76 -30.72
N PHE A 224 44.01 -12.81 -30.59
CA PHE A 224 44.86 -11.63 -30.81
C PHE A 224 45.07 -11.43 -32.31
N PRO A 225 45.18 -10.15 -32.82
CA PRO A 225 45.32 -9.89 -34.25
C PRO A 225 46.62 -10.42 -34.85
N ASP A 226 47.72 -10.44 -34.07
CA ASP A 226 49.07 -10.72 -34.55
C ASP A 226 49.65 -12.03 -34.03
N SER A 227 48.88 -12.90 -33.43
CA SER A 227 49.34 -14.18 -32.91
C SER A 227 48.23 -15.28 -32.95
N SER A 228 48.64 -16.53 -32.72
CA SER A 228 47.71 -17.65 -32.55
C SER A 228 47.14 -17.71 -31.14
N ASP A 229 47.52 -16.80 -30.24
CA ASP A 229 47.05 -16.74 -28.86
C ASP A 229 45.60 -16.22 -28.79
N TYR A 230 44.93 -16.55 -27.73
CA TYR A 230 43.55 -16.09 -27.46
C TYR A 230 43.27 -16.00 -25.94
N LEU A 231 42.29 -15.19 -25.57
CA LEU A 231 41.70 -15.21 -24.23
C LEU A 231 40.33 -15.92 -24.28
N ILE A 232 40.04 -16.66 -23.23
CA ILE A 232 38.72 -17.28 -23.06
C ILE A 232 37.85 -16.36 -22.23
N ILE A 233 36.72 -15.94 -22.78
CA ILE A 233 35.75 -15.09 -22.12
C ILE A 233 34.45 -15.86 -21.91
N ALA A 234 33.94 -15.84 -20.67
CA ALA A 234 32.66 -16.40 -20.31
C ALA A 234 31.58 -15.31 -20.32
N THR A 235 30.53 -15.52 -21.12
CA THR A 235 29.40 -14.58 -21.16
C THR A 235 28.05 -15.30 -21.04
N THR A 236 27.08 -14.64 -20.41
CA THR A 236 25.68 -15.09 -20.39
C THR A 236 24.89 -14.49 -21.56
N ARG A 237 25.45 -13.47 -22.24
CA ARG A 237 24.83 -12.68 -23.30
C ARG A 237 25.63 -12.67 -24.60
N PRO A 238 25.84 -13.82 -25.28
CA PRO A 238 26.63 -13.89 -26.50
C PRO A 238 26.04 -13.06 -27.66
N GLU A 239 24.75 -12.77 -27.68
CA GLU A 239 24.08 -11.89 -28.62
C GLU A 239 24.65 -10.46 -28.65
N LEU A 240 25.32 -10.04 -27.55
CA LEU A 240 25.97 -8.71 -27.43
C LEU A 240 27.44 -8.68 -27.88
N LEU A 241 28.00 -9.78 -28.38
CA LEU A 241 29.37 -9.75 -28.97
C LEU A 241 29.59 -8.65 -29.98
N PRO A 242 28.64 -8.27 -30.87
CA PRO A 242 28.80 -7.13 -31.77
C PRO A 242 28.90 -5.78 -31.07
N ALA A 243 28.34 -5.66 -29.88
CA ALA A 243 28.33 -4.45 -29.05
C ALA A 243 29.58 -4.36 -28.13
N CYS A 244 30.47 -5.34 -28.12
CA CYS A 244 31.64 -5.35 -27.27
C CYS A 244 32.57 -4.16 -27.60
N VAL A 245 32.93 -3.36 -26.57
CA VAL A 245 33.75 -2.15 -26.71
C VAL A 245 35.08 -2.24 -25.97
N ALA A 246 35.22 -3.13 -25.01
CA ALA A 246 36.41 -3.40 -24.24
C ALA A 246 36.39 -4.81 -23.63
N VAL A 247 37.57 -5.26 -23.19
CA VAL A 247 37.72 -6.44 -22.35
C VAL A 247 38.39 -6.02 -21.05
N LEU A 248 37.88 -6.42 -19.91
CA LEU A 248 38.43 -6.08 -18.61
C LEU A 248 38.95 -7.30 -17.85
N VAL A 249 40.03 -7.07 -17.10
CA VAL A 249 40.63 -8.04 -16.17
C VAL A 249 40.95 -7.37 -14.85
N HIS A 250 41.04 -8.12 -13.77
CA HIS A 250 41.47 -7.57 -12.49
C HIS A 250 42.97 -7.15 -12.57
N PRO A 251 43.38 -5.96 -12.06
CA PRO A 251 44.78 -5.46 -12.15
C PRO A 251 45.77 -6.39 -11.47
N ASP A 252 45.36 -7.14 -10.45
CA ASP A 252 46.24 -8.06 -9.72
C ASP A 252 46.12 -9.53 -10.18
N ASP A 253 45.37 -9.81 -11.24
CA ASP A 253 45.31 -11.16 -11.81
C ASP A 253 46.53 -11.44 -12.69
N GLU A 254 47.48 -12.16 -12.11
CA GLU A 254 48.75 -12.52 -12.75
C GLU A 254 48.58 -13.31 -14.08
N ARG A 255 47.44 -14.00 -14.24
CA ARG A 255 47.12 -14.75 -15.47
C ARG A 255 47.03 -13.81 -16.69
N TYR A 256 46.51 -12.60 -16.50
CA TYR A 256 46.13 -11.70 -17.57
C TYR A 256 46.90 -10.37 -17.57
N LYS A 257 47.66 -10.05 -16.54
CA LYS A 257 48.39 -8.79 -16.36
C LYS A 257 49.24 -8.40 -17.57
N LYS A 258 49.90 -9.38 -18.22
CA LYS A 258 50.75 -9.18 -19.43
C LYS A 258 49.98 -8.75 -20.67
N TYR A 259 48.65 -8.85 -20.66
CA TYR A 259 47.81 -8.50 -21.81
C TYR A 259 47.16 -7.11 -21.68
N ILE A 260 47.21 -6.49 -20.50
CA ILE A 260 46.65 -5.14 -20.27
C ILE A 260 47.30 -4.15 -21.24
N GLY A 261 46.50 -3.31 -21.90
CA GLY A 261 46.90 -2.35 -22.91
C GLY A 261 47.05 -2.92 -24.34
N LYS A 262 46.88 -4.23 -24.53
CA LYS A 262 46.87 -4.84 -25.88
C LYS A 262 45.45 -4.79 -26.48
N THR A 263 45.42 -4.97 -27.81
CA THR A 263 44.18 -5.12 -28.58
C THR A 263 43.86 -6.60 -28.78
N ILE A 264 42.57 -6.96 -28.64
CA ILE A 264 42.03 -8.31 -28.88
C ILE A 264 40.82 -8.21 -29.81
N LEU A 265 40.50 -9.26 -30.56
CA LEU A 265 39.38 -9.28 -31.50
C LEU A 265 38.18 -10.00 -30.94
N THR A 266 36.97 -9.46 -31.16
CA THR A 266 35.76 -10.20 -30.85
C THR A 266 35.58 -11.40 -31.79
N PRO A 267 35.17 -12.58 -31.30
CA PRO A 267 34.95 -13.73 -32.16
C PRO A 267 33.78 -13.47 -33.13
N LEU A 268 33.82 -14.08 -34.28
CA LEU A 268 32.84 -13.96 -35.38
C LEU A 268 32.80 -12.58 -36.04
N PHE A 269 32.89 -11.48 -35.28
CA PHE A 269 32.79 -10.11 -35.80
C PHE A 269 34.13 -9.42 -36.03
N HIS A 270 35.22 -9.96 -35.47
CA HIS A 270 36.60 -9.45 -35.64
C HIS A 270 36.76 -7.94 -35.34
N VAL A 271 35.99 -7.44 -34.37
CA VAL A 271 36.08 -6.05 -33.94
C VAL A 271 37.25 -5.90 -32.97
N PRO A 272 38.20 -4.98 -33.24
CA PRO A 272 39.31 -4.73 -32.34
C PRO A 272 38.84 -3.96 -31.11
N VAL A 273 39.15 -4.48 -29.91
CA VAL A 273 38.80 -3.89 -28.62
C VAL A 273 40.01 -3.90 -27.67
N PRO A 274 40.18 -2.88 -26.80
CA PRO A 274 41.31 -2.82 -25.87
C PRO A 274 41.08 -3.78 -24.70
N ILE A 275 42.17 -4.31 -24.13
CA ILE A 275 42.18 -4.99 -22.83
C ILE A 275 42.59 -3.96 -21.78
N MET A 276 41.72 -3.77 -20.79
CA MET A 276 41.86 -2.79 -19.70
C MET A 276 41.83 -3.49 -18.35
N ALA A 277 42.11 -2.77 -17.27
CA ALA A 277 42.10 -3.29 -15.92
C ALA A 277 41.15 -2.50 -15.01
N ASP A 278 40.37 -3.21 -14.19
CA ASP A 278 39.50 -2.62 -13.14
C ASP A 278 39.29 -3.61 -12.00
N GLU A 279 39.29 -3.11 -10.77
CA GLU A 279 39.09 -3.92 -9.54
C GLU A 279 37.73 -4.63 -9.48
N LYS A 280 36.73 -4.14 -10.21
CA LYS A 280 35.41 -4.76 -10.29
C LYS A 280 35.34 -6.02 -11.18
N ALA A 281 36.42 -6.28 -11.97
CA ALA A 281 36.52 -7.50 -12.72
C ALA A 281 36.90 -8.67 -11.79
N GLU A 282 35.93 -9.49 -11.39
CA GLU A 282 36.09 -10.56 -10.41
C GLU A 282 36.90 -11.74 -10.97
N PRO A 283 38.11 -12.08 -10.44
CA PRO A 283 38.99 -13.13 -10.96
C PRO A 283 38.39 -14.53 -10.98
N GLU A 284 37.50 -14.79 -10.03
CA GLU A 284 36.84 -16.10 -9.85
C GLU A 284 35.52 -16.26 -10.63
N LYS A 285 35.03 -15.19 -11.24
CA LYS A 285 33.77 -15.26 -12.01
C LYS A 285 34.05 -15.64 -13.47
N GLY A 286 33.44 -16.74 -13.90
CA GLY A 286 33.66 -17.25 -15.26
C GLY A 286 35.10 -17.65 -15.53
N THR A 287 35.85 -16.82 -16.30
CA THR A 287 37.26 -16.99 -16.57
C THR A 287 38.13 -15.93 -15.90
N GLY A 288 37.54 -14.94 -15.23
CA GLY A 288 38.23 -13.73 -14.76
C GLY A 288 38.42 -12.67 -15.82
N VAL A 289 37.98 -12.94 -17.04
CA VAL A 289 38.06 -12.01 -18.19
C VAL A 289 36.62 -11.65 -18.59
N VAL A 290 36.29 -10.35 -18.60
CA VAL A 290 34.94 -9.85 -18.82
C VAL A 290 34.90 -9.02 -20.11
N MET A 291 33.93 -9.31 -20.98
CA MET A 291 33.64 -8.41 -22.10
C MET A 291 32.72 -7.29 -21.63
N VAL A 292 33.00 -6.06 -22.02
CA VAL A 292 32.17 -4.88 -21.79
C VAL A 292 31.39 -4.58 -23.04
N CYS A 293 30.08 -4.63 -22.92
CA CYS A 293 29.14 -4.31 -24.00
C CYS A 293 28.37 -3.02 -23.70
N THR A 294 27.82 -2.37 -24.66
CA THR A 294 26.97 -1.20 -24.47
C THR A 294 25.51 -1.55 -24.84
N PHE A 295 24.62 -2.07 -23.93
CA PHE A 295 24.93 -2.39 -22.54
C PHE A 295 24.43 -3.77 -22.18
N GLY A 296 25.23 -4.59 -21.49
CA GLY A 296 24.83 -5.90 -21.00
C GLY A 296 24.22 -5.85 -19.59
N ASP A 297 24.81 -5.05 -18.69
CA ASP A 297 24.33 -4.84 -17.32
C ASP A 297 24.73 -3.43 -16.79
N GLN A 298 24.47 -3.18 -15.52
CA GLN A 298 24.75 -1.89 -14.88
C GLN A 298 26.27 -1.64 -14.74
N THR A 299 27.08 -2.68 -14.59
CA THR A 299 28.52 -2.56 -14.46
C THR A 299 29.13 -2.09 -15.79
N ASP A 300 28.58 -2.56 -16.91
CA ASP A 300 28.98 -2.08 -18.25
C ASP A 300 28.75 -0.56 -18.39
N VAL A 301 27.67 -0.01 -17.84
CA VAL A 301 27.39 1.43 -17.84
C VAL A 301 28.43 2.20 -17.01
N GLU A 302 28.84 1.65 -15.87
CA GLU A 302 29.86 2.27 -15.01
C GLU A 302 31.21 2.31 -15.73
N TRP A 303 31.64 1.20 -16.31
CA TRP A 303 32.88 1.12 -17.07
C TRP A 303 32.85 1.99 -18.34
N TRP A 304 31.73 2.02 -19.04
CA TRP A 304 31.54 2.91 -20.19
C TRP A 304 31.78 4.38 -19.82
N LYS A 305 31.24 4.86 -18.70
CA LYS A 305 31.48 6.22 -18.19
C LYS A 305 32.90 6.42 -17.72
N GLN A 306 33.41 5.49 -16.90
CA GLN A 306 34.72 5.59 -16.27
C GLN A 306 35.86 5.66 -17.32
N PHE A 307 35.79 4.85 -18.36
CA PHE A 307 36.81 4.72 -19.37
C PHE A 307 36.48 5.49 -20.66
N ASN A 308 35.37 6.23 -20.69
CA ASN A 308 34.91 6.97 -21.87
C ASN A 308 34.89 6.09 -23.16
N LEU A 309 34.25 4.89 -23.01
CA LEU A 309 34.19 3.90 -24.09
C LEU A 309 33.21 4.35 -25.19
N PRO A 310 33.37 3.88 -26.45
CA PRO A 310 32.43 4.18 -27.52
C PRO A 310 31.03 3.59 -27.22
N LEU A 311 30.00 4.26 -27.74
CA LEU A 311 28.62 3.74 -27.64
C LEU A 311 28.33 2.87 -28.87
N ARG A 312 27.98 1.59 -28.66
CA ARG A 312 27.56 0.63 -29.70
C ARG A 312 26.22 0.03 -29.33
N GLN A 313 25.20 0.84 -29.37
CA GLN A 313 23.83 0.36 -29.03
C GLN A 313 23.27 -0.46 -30.19
N ILE A 314 23.13 -1.78 -29.97
CA ILE A 314 22.58 -2.70 -30.98
C ILE A 314 21.15 -3.19 -30.63
N VAL A 315 20.67 -2.95 -29.43
CA VAL A 315 19.33 -3.34 -28.99
C VAL A 315 18.39 -2.16 -29.12
N ALA A 316 17.32 -2.33 -29.90
CA ALA A 316 16.28 -1.32 -30.08
C ALA A 316 15.34 -1.24 -28.86
N ARG A 317 14.55 -0.17 -28.80
CA ARG A 317 13.55 0.04 -27.73
C ARG A 317 12.49 -1.07 -27.63
N ASN A 318 12.22 -1.80 -28.71
CA ASN A 318 11.32 -2.96 -28.73
C ASN A 318 12.02 -4.30 -28.42
N GLY A 319 13.33 -4.28 -28.08
CA GLY A 319 14.13 -5.47 -27.76
C GLY A 319 14.64 -6.25 -28.97
N THR A 320 14.48 -5.75 -30.20
CA THR A 320 15.07 -6.37 -31.39
C THR A 320 16.46 -5.80 -31.68
N LEU A 321 17.30 -6.51 -32.43
CA LEU A 321 18.61 -6.02 -32.86
C LEU A 321 18.46 -5.02 -34.00
N LEU A 322 19.13 -3.88 -33.87
CA LEU A 322 19.18 -2.80 -34.86
C LEU A 322 20.00 -3.22 -36.07
N HIS A 323 19.88 -2.43 -37.16
CA HIS A 323 20.77 -2.55 -38.30
C HIS A 323 22.21 -2.12 -37.95
N VAL A 324 23.22 -2.97 -38.19
CA VAL A 324 24.63 -2.69 -37.97
C VAL A 324 25.40 -3.03 -39.23
N GLN A 325 26.19 -2.07 -39.69
CA GLN A 325 27.10 -2.22 -40.83
C GLN A 325 28.53 -2.33 -40.32
N PHE A 326 29.16 -3.46 -40.56
CA PHE A 326 30.58 -3.62 -40.30
C PHE A 326 31.38 -3.13 -41.52
N VAL A 327 32.37 -2.27 -41.22
CA VAL A 327 33.24 -1.65 -42.23
C VAL A 327 34.71 -1.93 -41.92
N SER A 328 35.63 -1.60 -42.86
CA SER A 328 37.07 -1.73 -42.60
C SER A 328 37.49 -0.88 -41.39
N VAL A 329 38.50 -1.34 -40.64
CA VAL A 329 39.07 -0.60 -39.49
C VAL A 329 39.68 0.78 -39.90
N ASN A 330 39.86 1.05 -41.18
CA ASN A 330 40.34 2.33 -41.71
C ASN A 330 39.17 3.34 -41.92
N GLU A 331 37.93 2.90 -41.85
CA GLU A 331 36.77 3.77 -41.97
C GLU A 331 36.35 4.32 -40.61
N LYS A 332 35.82 5.55 -40.60
CA LYS A 332 35.38 6.16 -39.34
C LYS A 332 34.09 5.50 -38.83
N PRO A 333 34.08 5.09 -37.57
CA PRO A 333 32.83 4.65 -36.95
C PRO A 333 31.86 5.83 -36.84
N ASN A 334 30.57 5.50 -36.92
CA ASN A 334 29.53 6.41 -36.55
C ASN A 334 28.95 5.92 -35.20
N ASN A 335 28.82 6.82 -34.26
CA ASN A 335 28.25 6.55 -32.94
C ASN A 335 26.86 7.18 -32.80
N SER A 336 26.28 7.70 -33.89
CA SER A 336 25.01 8.41 -33.88
C SER A 336 23.84 7.43 -34.03
N LEU A 337 23.01 7.38 -33.03
CA LEU A 337 21.70 6.67 -33.05
C LEU A 337 20.66 7.41 -33.93
N ASP A 338 20.92 8.67 -34.27
CA ASP A 338 19.99 9.54 -35.01
C ASP A 338 19.86 9.17 -36.50
N GLU A 339 20.83 8.41 -37.05
CA GLU A 339 20.83 8.01 -38.45
C GLU A 339 20.22 6.62 -38.73
N GLY A 340 19.74 5.94 -37.73
CA GLY A 340 19.02 4.65 -37.87
C GLY A 340 19.91 3.43 -38.16
N HIS A 341 21.24 3.61 -38.31
CA HIS A 341 22.16 2.50 -38.47
C HIS A 341 23.48 2.77 -37.75
N LEU A 342 24.10 1.72 -37.26
CA LEU A 342 25.37 1.75 -36.54
C LEU A 342 26.51 1.25 -37.45
N ILE A 343 27.61 2.02 -37.55
CA ILE A 343 28.82 1.65 -38.30
C ILE A 343 29.89 1.18 -37.32
N VAL A 344 30.32 -0.09 -37.44
CA VAL A 344 31.31 -0.72 -36.54
C VAL A 344 32.55 -1.16 -37.30
N PRO A 345 33.76 -0.73 -36.90
CA PRO A 345 35.01 -1.17 -37.54
C PRO A 345 35.28 -2.65 -37.27
N SER A 346 35.66 -3.41 -38.30
CA SER A 346 36.01 -4.83 -38.20
C SER A 346 37.24 -5.14 -39.04
N MET A 347 38.06 -6.08 -38.58
CA MET A 347 39.21 -6.62 -39.37
C MET A 347 38.74 -7.56 -40.49
N ASN A 348 37.48 -8.05 -40.42
CA ASN A 348 36.85 -8.86 -41.44
C ASN A 348 35.37 -8.49 -41.62
N PRO A 349 35.12 -7.31 -42.26
CA PRO A 349 33.74 -6.79 -42.34
C PRO A 349 32.80 -7.68 -43.16
N GLN A 350 33.27 -8.39 -44.13
CA GLN A 350 32.46 -9.30 -44.95
C GLN A 350 31.86 -10.43 -44.07
N LYS A 351 32.70 -11.12 -43.30
CA LYS A 351 32.25 -12.19 -42.40
C LYS A 351 31.36 -11.66 -41.27
N ALA A 352 31.71 -10.50 -40.73
CA ALA A 352 30.93 -9.85 -39.68
C ALA A 352 29.52 -9.50 -40.15
N ASN A 353 29.36 -8.93 -41.34
CA ASN A 353 28.07 -8.64 -41.94
C ASN A 353 27.24 -9.90 -42.27
N GLU A 354 27.90 -10.95 -42.77
CA GLU A 354 27.26 -12.24 -43.04
C GLU A 354 26.67 -12.85 -41.76
N VAL A 355 27.44 -12.87 -40.67
CA VAL A 355 26.98 -13.38 -39.37
C VAL A 355 25.86 -12.52 -38.84
N TYR A 356 26.02 -11.20 -38.84
CA TYR A 356 25.07 -10.26 -38.24
C TYR A 356 23.71 -10.26 -38.97
N SER A 357 23.70 -10.39 -40.28
CA SER A 357 22.46 -10.44 -41.08
C SER A 357 21.50 -11.55 -40.66
N ARG A 358 22.00 -12.63 -40.03
CA ARG A 358 21.19 -13.69 -39.48
C ARG A 358 20.54 -13.35 -38.14
N MET A 359 21.02 -12.30 -37.45
CA MET A 359 20.60 -11.85 -36.14
C MET A 359 19.76 -10.56 -36.18
N GLU A 360 19.98 -9.73 -37.18
CA GLU A 360 19.32 -8.43 -37.36
C GLU A 360 17.79 -8.56 -37.32
N GLY A 361 17.12 -7.68 -36.61
CA GLY A 361 15.66 -7.66 -36.44
C GLY A 361 15.10 -8.74 -35.49
N LEU A 362 15.93 -9.66 -35.00
CA LEU A 362 15.52 -10.67 -34.02
C LEU A 362 15.50 -10.08 -32.60
N TYR A 363 14.58 -10.56 -31.76
CA TYR A 363 14.64 -10.33 -30.32
C TYR A 363 15.92 -10.91 -29.70
N THR A 364 16.47 -10.27 -28.69
CA THR A 364 17.73 -10.67 -28.01
C THR A 364 17.79 -12.15 -27.68
N GLY A 365 16.70 -12.75 -27.12
CA GLY A 365 16.64 -14.17 -26.81
C GLY A 365 16.69 -15.09 -28.03
N ASN A 366 16.18 -14.68 -29.19
CA ASN A 366 16.28 -15.44 -30.44
C ASN A 366 17.66 -15.25 -31.09
N ALA A 367 18.20 -14.03 -31.08
CA ALA A 367 19.55 -13.73 -31.54
C ALA A 367 20.59 -14.53 -30.75
N LYS A 368 20.43 -14.70 -29.44
CA LYS A 368 21.25 -15.56 -28.60
C LYS A 368 21.31 -17.01 -29.13
N LYS A 369 20.18 -17.60 -29.51
CA LYS A 369 20.14 -18.97 -30.07
C LYS A 369 20.90 -19.04 -31.39
N VAL A 370 20.69 -18.06 -32.27
CA VAL A 370 21.32 -18.01 -33.59
C VAL A 370 22.83 -17.87 -33.46
N ILE A 371 23.37 -16.97 -32.62
CA ILE A 371 24.81 -16.80 -32.48
C ILE A 371 25.50 -18.02 -31.87
N ILE A 372 24.83 -18.72 -30.92
CA ILE A 372 25.34 -19.98 -30.36
C ILE A 372 25.41 -21.05 -31.46
N GLU A 373 24.38 -21.17 -32.31
CA GLU A 373 24.39 -22.10 -33.45
C GLU A 373 25.56 -21.80 -34.41
N ILE A 374 25.76 -20.52 -34.80
CA ILE A 374 26.84 -20.13 -35.67
C ILE A 374 28.21 -20.42 -35.03
N ALA A 375 28.35 -20.12 -33.74
CA ALA A 375 29.58 -20.33 -33.01
C ALA A 375 29.93 -21.82 -32.91
N ASN A 376 28.97 -22.69 -32.69
CA ASN A 376 29.20 -24.16 -32.68
C ASN A 376 29.57 -24.75 -34.05
N GLN A 377 29.11 -24.13 -35.13
CA GLN A 377 29.48 -24.52 -36.51
C GLN A 377 30.84 -23.95 -36.94
N THR A 378 31.40 -22.99 -36.20
CA THR A 378 32.63 -22.32 -36.55
C THR A 378 33.80 -22.87 -35.70
N GLU A 379 34.72 -23.58 -36.33
CA GLU A 379 35.89 -24.11 -35.62
C GLU A 379 36.66 -23.01 -34.86
N SER A 380 37.13 -23.35 -33.64
CA SER A 380 37.97 -22.50 -32.81
C SER A 380 37.26 -21.28 -32.15
N VAL A 381 35.92 -21.12 -32.29
CA VAL A 381 35.18 -20.02 -31.65
C VAL A 381 34.74 -20.39 -30.21
N ILE A 382 34.21 -21.58 -30.03
CA ILE A 382 33.85 -22.08 -28.70
C ILE A 382 35.02 -22.81 -28.08
N ASP A 383 35.34 -22.53 -26.81
CA ASP A 383 36.48 -23.18 -26.10
C ASP A 383 36.03 -24.49 -25.47
N ARG A 384 34.87 -24.53 -24.80
CA ARG A 384 34.32 -25.68 -24.09
C ARG A 384 32.80 -25.57 -24.01
N PRO A 385 32.10 -26.65 -23.63
CA PRO A 385 30.66 -26.66 -23.40
C PRO A 385 30.22 -25.63 -22.37
N GLU A 386 29.00 -25.15 -22.51
CA GLU A 386 28.41 -24.19 -21.57
C GLU A 386 28.28 -24.75 -20.15
N THR A 387 28.37 -23.86 -19.16
CA THR A 387 28.12 -24.18 -17.76
C THR A 387 26.78 -23.59 -17.32
N GLN A 388 25.85 -24.45 -16.90
CA GLN A 388 24.55 -24.02 -16.41
C GLN A 388 24.70 -23.24 -15.10
N ILE A 389 24.00 -22.11 -15.00
CA ILE A 389 23.96 -21.26 -13.82
C ILE A 389 22.54 -20.78 -13.56
N THR A 390 22.32 -20.29 -12.36
CA THR A 390 21.15 -19.49 -12.01
C THR A 390 21.66 -18.16 -11.47
N HIS A 391 21.15 -17.05 -12.00
CA HIS A 391 21.55 -15.73 -11.52
C HIS A 391 20.36 -14.77 -11.50
N ALA A 392 20.44 -13.75 -10.63
CA ALA A 392 19.45 -12.71 -10.54
C ALA A 392 19.47 -11.82 -11.79
N VAL A 393 18.31 -11.63 -12.39
CA VAL A 393 18.10 -10.76 -13.56
C VAL A 393 17.03 -9.75 -13.22
N ARG A 394 17.22 -8.50 -13.64
CA ARG A 394 16.30 -7.39 -13.39
C ARG A 394 15.08 -7.45 -14.29
N PHE A 395 13.91 -7.31 -13.68
CA PHE A 395 12.63 -7.20 -14.35
C PHE A 395 11.89 -5.95 -13.86
N PHE A 396 11.02 -5.44 -14.66
CA PHE A 396 9.96 -4.57 -14.19
C PHE A 396 9.00 -5.39 -13.32
N GLU A 397 8.52 -4.86 -12.20
CA GLU A 397 7.63 -5.59 -11.28
C GLU A 397 6.34 -6.12 -11.94
N LYS A 398 5.89 -5.46 -13.02
CA LYS A 398 4.71 -5.85 -13.82
C LYS A 398 5.08 -6.44 -15.19
N GLY A 399 6.39 -6.65 -15.43
CA GLY A 399 6.93 -7.15 -16.70
C GLY A 399 7.22 -8.65 -16.68
N ASP A 400 7.11 -9.27 -17.85
CA ASP A 400 7.33 -10.70 -18.05
C ASP A 400 8.71 -11.01 -18.65
N ARG A 401 9.39 -10.01 -19.22
CA ARG A 401 10.72 -10.13 -19.83
C ARG A 401 11.79 -9.35 -19.04
N PRO A 402 13.05 -9.80 -19.13
CA PRO A 402 14.17 -9.02 -18.59
C PRO A 402 14.23 -7.61 -19.17
N LEU A 403 14.65 -6.67 -18.33
CA LEU A 403 14.91 -5.30 -18.78
C LEU A 403 16.19 -5.24 -19.64
N GLU A 404 16.15 -4.40 -20.65
CA GLU A 404 17.32 -3.98 -21.41
C GLU A 404 17.83 -2.60 -20.94
N ILE A 405 19.04 -2.22 -21.32
CA ILE A 405 19.58 -0.90 -21.05
C ILE A 405 19.69 -0.16 -22.38
N VAL A 406 18.94 0.96 -22.50
CA VAL A 406 18.85 1.73 -23.76
C VAL A 406 19.15 3.20 -23.48
N PRO A 407 20.08 3.84 -24.23
CA PRO A 407 20.28 5.27 -24.14
C PRO A 407 19.03 6.02 -24.58
N THR A 408 18.50 6.84 -23.72
CA THR A 408 17.33 7.69 -24.01
C THR A 408 17.41 8.99 -23.22
N ARG A 409 16.80 10.04 -23.78
CA ARG A 409 16.65 11.32 -23.09
C ARG A 409 15.49 11.22 -22.10
N GLN A 410 15.77 11.48 -20.83
CA GLN A 410 14.80 11.38 -19.75
C GLN A 410 14.87 12.58 -18.80
N TRP A 411 13.79 12.84 -18.10
CA TRP A 411 13.72 13.80 -17.01
C TRP A 411 14.00 13.11 -15.66
N TYR A 412 14.77 13.77 -14.79
CA TYR A 412 15.19 13.22 -13.49
C TYR A 412 14.97 14.22 -12.36
N THR A 413 14.65 13.71 -11.17
CA THR A 413 14.76 14.45 -9.91
C THR A 413 16.02 14.02 -9.18
N LYS A 414 16.82 14.98 -8.69
CA LYS A 414 18.02 14.72 -7.90
C LYS A 414 17.66 14.15 -6.53
N ILE A 415 18.14 12.96 -6.24
CA ILE A 415 17.96 12.29 -4.95
C ILE A 415 19.25 11.70 -4.38
N ILE A 416 20.25 11.44 -5.23
CA ILE A 416 21.49 10.77 -4.81
C ILE A 416 22.32 11.65 -3.89
N ASP A 417 22.42 12.94 -4.18
CA ASP A 417 23.14 13.93 -3.38
C ASP A 417 22.42 14.31 -2.08
N LYS A 418 21.22 13.77 -1.84
CA LYS A 418 20.33 14.11 -0.72
C LYS A 418 20.09 12.95 0.24
N LYS A 419 20.77 11.82 0.07
CA LYS A 419 20.54 10.61 0.89
C LYS A 419 20.56 10.89 2.40
N GLU A 420 21.58 11.59 2.89
CA GLU A 420 21.72 11.93 4.30
C GLU A 420 20.55 12.76 4.80
N ALA A 421 20.15 13.79 4.04
CA ALA A 421 19.01 14.64 4.38
C ALA A 421 17.70 13.85 4.38
N LEU A 422 17.50 12.93 3.43
CA LEU A 422 16.30 12.09 3.36
C LEU A 422 16.23 11.09 4.53
N ILE A 423 17.37 10.52 4.95
CA ILE A 423 17.47 9.69 6.16
C ILE A 423 17.06 10.50 7.40
N GLU A 424 17.57 11.74 7.53
CA GLU A 424 17.19 12.62 8.64
C GLU A 424 15.70 13.02 8.61
N GLN A 425 15.10 13.24 7.43
CA GLN A 425 13.66 13.44 7.34
C GLN A 425 12.87 12.20 7.80
N GLY A 426 13.29 11.00 7.40
CA GLY A 426 12.69 9.75 7.84
C GLY A 426 12.74 9.53 9.36
N LYS A 427 13.81 9.99 10.03
CA LYS A 427 13.95 9.93 11.51
C LYS A 427 13.00 10.86 12.26
N LYS A 428 12.54 11.95 11.64
CA LYS A 428 11.58 12.88 12.25
C LYS A 428 10.15 12.32 12.28
N ILE A 429 9.89 11.27 11.51
CA ILE A 429 8.58 10.63 11.40
C ILE A 429 8.49 9.49 12.42
N ASN A 430 7.36 9.38 13.11
CA ASN A 430 7.07 8.25 13.96
C ASN A 430 6.56 7.07 13.12
N TRP A 431 7.30 5.96 13.10
CA TRP A 431 6.96 4.75 12.36
C TRP A 431 6.24 3.75 13.26
N HIS A 432 5.08 3.25 12.83
CA HIS A 432 4.29 2.26 13.57
C HIS A 432 4.09 1.00 12.72
N PRO A 433 4.78 -0.11 13.07
CA PRO A 433 5.77 -0.27 14.14
C PRO A 433 7.12 0.37 13.79
N ASP A 434 7.88 0.74 14.83
CA ASP A 434 9.14 1.49 14.75
C ASP A 434 10.22 0.82 13.90
N TYR A 435 10.33 -0.52 13.96
CA TYR A 435 11.31 -1.28 13.19
C TYR A 435 11.15 -1.13 11.66
N MET A 436 10.01 -0.69 11.17
CA MET A 436 9.77 -0.47 9.74
C MET A 436 10.56 0.73 9.18
N TYR A 437 11.02 1.65 10.05
CA TYR A 437 11.96 2.69 9.65
C TYR A 437 13.21 2.11 8.98
N LYS A 438 13.70 0.95 9.43
CA LYS A 438 14.88 0.30 8.84
C LYS A 438 14.70 -0.07 7.37
N ARG A 439 13.47 -0.39 6.94
CA ARG A 439 13.19 -0.64 5.51
C ARG A 439 13.33 0.64 4.68
N TYR A 440 12.91 1.78 5.22
CA TYR A 440 13.08 3.09 4.59
C TYR A 440 14.57 3.47 4.52
N GLU A 441 15.28 3.38 5.64
CA GLU A 441 16.71 3.69 5.76
C GLU A 441 17.55 2.89 4.76
N HIS A 442 17.43 1.56 4.77
CA HIS A 442 18.15 0.68 3.83
C HIS A 442 17.79 0.97 2.37
N TRP A 443 16.55 1.35 2.09
CA TRP A 443 16.17 1.76 0.74
C TRP A 443 16.92 3.02 0.30
N VAL A 444 16.96 4.05 1.15
CA VAL A 444 17.66 5.30 0.84
C VAL A 444 19.16 5.08 0.70
N GLU A 445 19.78 4.28 1.58
CA GLU A 445 21.19 3.90 1.47
C GLU A 445 21.50 3.17 0.15
N GLY A 446 20.62 2.28 -0.27
CA GLY A 446 20.75 1.47 -1.49
C GLY A 446 20.46 2.19 -2.80
N LEU A 447 20.08 3.47 -2.78
CA LEU A 447 19.86 4.25 -4.01
C LEU A 447 21.19 4.42 -4.78
N ASN A 448 21.15 4.21 -6.09
CA ASN A 448 22.31 4.33 -6.96
C ASN A 448 22.08 5.20 -8.21
N GLN A 449 20.89 5.74 -8.39
CA GLN A 449 20.53 6.63 -9.48
C GLN A 449 19.45 7.64 -9.07
N ASP A 450 19.42 8.79 -9.74
CA ASP A 450 18.37 9.78 -9.57
C ASP A 450 17.03 9.26 -10.06
N TRP A 451 15.95 9.82 -9.55
CA TRP A 451 14.59 9.39 -9.88
C TRP A 451 14.22 9.79 -11.32
N CYS A 452 14.10 8.83 -12.21
CA CYS A 452 13.59 9.02 -13.56
C CYS A 452 12.10 9.33 -13.54
N LEU A 453 11.74 10.56 -13.96
CA LEU A 453 10.36 11.08 -13.92
C LEU A 453 9.54 10.77 -15.17
N SER A 454 10.19 10.65 -16.34
CA SER A 454 9.49 10.53 -17.61
C SER A 454 9.11 9.08 -17.93
N ARG A 455 7.91 8.93 -18.50
CA ARG A 455 7.38 7.67 -19.00
C ARG A 455 6.83 7.85 -20.40
N GLN A 456 7.14 6.92 -21.29
CA GLN A 456 6.69 6.92 -22.69
C GLN A 456 5.29 6.28 -22.73
N ARG A 457 4.28 7.05 -22.27
CA ARG A 457 2.89 6.64 -22.18
C ARG A 457 1.97 7.66 -22.83
N PHE A 458 0.79 7.22 -23.21
CA PHE A 458 -0.20 8.07 -23.85
C PHE A 458 -1.18 8.69 -22.85
N PHE A 459 -1.47 7.99 -21.76
CA PHE A 459 -2.38 8.41 -20.70
C PHE A 459 -1.60 8.65 -19.39
N GLY A 460 -1.71 9.85 -18.85
CA GLY A 460 -1.01 10.27 -17.63
C GLY A 460 -0.96 11.79 -17.54
N VAL A 461 -0.20 12.30 -16.57
CA VAL A 461 0.03 13.75 -16.43
C VAL A 461 1.16 14.17 -17.39
N PRO A 462 0.90 14.97 -18.43
CA PRO A 462 1.94 15.39 -19.38
C PRO A 462 3.04 16.20 -18.68
N ILE A 463 4.28 16.02 -19.10
CA ILE A 463 5.41 16.87 -18.67
C ILE A 463 5.24 18.23 -19.36
N PRO A 464 5.09 19.36 -18.62
CA PRO A 464 4.65 20.64 -19.17
C PRO A 464 5.79 21.41 -19.84
N VAL A 465 6.34 20.86 -20.92
CA VAL A 465 7.52 21.40 -21.61
C VAL A 465 7.34 21.40 -23.13
N TRP A 466 7.78 22.45 -23.77
CA TRP A 466 8.00 22.48 -25.22
C TRP A 466 9.49 22.79 -25.50
N TYR A 467 9.90 22.52 -26.72
CA TYR A 467 11.26 22.80 -27.17
C TYR A 467 11.21 23.63 -28.47
N PRO A 468 12.04 24.67 -28.61
CA PRO A 468 12.17 25.37 -29.89
C PRO A 468 12.88 24.48 -30.91
N ILE A 469 12.49 24.66 -32.16
CA ILE A 469 13.13 24.04 -33.32
C ILE A 469 13.89 25.16 -34.07
N ASN A 470 15.17 24.96 -34.34
CA ASN A 470 15.99 25.94 -35.05
C ASN A 470 15.67 26.00 -36.56
N GLU A 471 16.39 26.87 -37.29
CA GLU A 471 16.21 27.05 -38.75
C GLU A 471 16.55 25.77 -39.57
N GLU A 472 17.43 24.92 -39.03
CA GLU A 472 17.85 23.65 -39.66
C GLU A 472 16.87 22.49 -39.34
N GLY A 473 15.81 22.75 -38.57
CA GLY A 473 14.83 21.73 -38.14
C GLY A 473 15.29 20.91 -36.96
N ILE A 474 16.36 21.29 -36.24
CA ILE A 474 16.90 20.56 -35.08
C ILE A 474 16.22 21.05 -33.80
N ILE A 475 15.75 20.10 -32.94
CA ILE A 475 15.16 20.41 -31.65
C ILE A 475 16.24 20.87 -30.67
N VAL A 476 16.01 22.03 -30.01
CA VAL A 476 16.96 22.62 -29.05
C VAL A 476 16.58 22.25 -27.64
N TYR A 477 16.89 21.04 -27.21
CA TYR A 477 16.57 20.50 -25.87
C TYR A 477 17.18 21.32 -24.72
N SER A 478 18.27 22.04 -24.96
CA SER A 478 18.93 22.88 -23.94
C SER A 478 18.16 24.16 -23.59
N LYS A 479 17.07 24.47 -24.30
CA LYS A 479 16.23 25.67 -24.10
C LYS A 479 14.76 25.30 -23.95
N PRO A 480 14.36 24.54 -22.92
CA PRO A 480 12.97 24.16 -22.74
C PRO A 480 12.11 25.40 -22.49
N ILE A 481 10.91 25.42 -23.10
CA ILE A 481 9.89 26.44 -22.90
C ILE A 481 8.90 25.92 -21.87
N LEU A 482 8.72 26.67 -20.78
CA LEU A 482 7.81 26.32 -19.69
C LEU A 482 6.57 27.24 -19.70
N PRO A 483 5.38 26.72 -19.35
CA PRO A 483 4.19 27.55 -19.14
C PRO A 483 4.28 28.35 -17.83
N ASP A 484 3.46 29.39 -17.72
CA ASP A 484 3.17 30.00 -16.42
C ASP A 484 2.28 29.08 -15.59
N ILE A 485 2.44 29.10 -14.25
CA ILE A 485 1.63 28.26 -13.34
C ILE A 485 0.11 28.53 -13.49
N LYS A 486 -0.26 29.76 -13.81
CA LYS A 486 -1.68 30.16 -14.00
C LYS A 486 -2.36 29.48 -15.21
N ASP A 487 -1.57 29.01 -16.18
CA ASP A 487 -2.06 28.40 -17.42
C ASP A 487 -2.23 26.87 -17.28
N LEU A 488 -1.74 26.30 -16.15
CA LEU A 488 -1.83 24.86 -15.88
C LEU A 488 -3.27 24.39 -15.61
N PRO A 489 -3.60 23.14 -15.87
CA PRO A 489 -2.76 22.14 -16.51
C PRO A 489 -2.75 22.26 -18.03
N ILE A 490 -1.62 21.88 -18.66
CA ILE A 490 -1.46 21.87 -20.12
C ILE A 490 -1.07 20.46 -20.62
N ASP A 491 -1.31 20.22 -21.92
CA ASP A 491 -0.76 19.09 -22.67
C ASP A 491 0.10 19.63 -23.83
N PRO A 492 1.44 19.49 -23.78
CA PRO A 492 2.30 20.07 -24.81
C PRO A 492 2.05 19.58 -26.23
N LEU A 493 1.42 18.38 -26.37
CA LEU A 493 1.08 17.84 -27.68
C LEU A 493 -0.23 18.42 -28.26
N SER A 494 -1.02 19.11 -27.45
CA SER A 494 -2.28 19.73 -27.87
C SER A 494 -2.29 21.25 -27.68
N ASP A 495 -1.53 21.77 -26.71
CA ASP A 495 -1.48 23.20 -26.37
C ASP A 495 -0.28 23.87 -27.01
N VAL A 496 -0.34 25.21 -27.17
CA VAL A 496 0.67 26.03 -27.85
C VAL A 496 1.36 26.93 -26.81
N PRO A 497 2.70 27.00 -26.80
CA PRO A 497 3.43 27.89 -25.89
C PRO A 497 3.22 29.36 -26.27
N HIS A 498 3.32 30.27 -25.28
CA HIS A 498 3.23 31.72 -25.51
C HIS A 498 4.21 32.19 -26.57
N GLY A 499 3.73 32.99 -27.51
CA GLY A 499 4.53 33.56 -28.59
C GLY A 499 4.63 32.68 -29.84
N TYR A 500 3.98 31.53 -29.89
CA TYR A 500 3.89 30.66 -31.04
C TYR A 500 2.44 30.46 -31.50
N THR A 501 2.26 29.90 -32.71
CA THR A 501 0.96 29.49 -33.25
C THR A 501 0.97 28.01 -33.61
N GLU A 502 -0.22 27.37 -33.75
CA GLU A 502 -0.32 25.94 -34.06
C GLU A 502 0.34 25.58 -35.40
N GLU A 503 0.37 26.51 -36.36
CA GLU A 503 0.99 26.28 -37.66
C GLU A 503 2.53 26.13 -37.56
N GLN A 504 3.13 26.55 -36.44
CA GLN A 504 4.57 26.45 -36.18
C GLN A 504 4.95 25.12 -35.51
N ARG A 505 3.97 24.32 -35.08
CA ARG A 505 4.24 23.03 -34.46
C ARG A 505 5.01 22.10 -35.42
N ASP A 506 6.08 21.49 -34.92
CA ASP A 506 6.95 20.53 -35.62
C ASP A 506 7.59 21.07 -36.90
N LYS A 507 7.78 22.40 -36.99
CA LYS A 507 8.39 23.06 -38.14
C LYS A 507 9.68 23.83 -37.76
N PRO A 508 10.62 24.04 -38.71
CA PRO A 508 11.76 24.94 -38.52
C PRO A 508 11.30 26.33 -38.03
N ASN A 509 12.05 26.92 -37.09
CA ASN A 509 11.72 28.17 -36.39
C ASN A 509 10.40 28.10 -35.57
N GLY A 510 9.92 26.91 -35.27
CA GLY A 510 8.74 26.66 -34.50
C GLY A 510 9.08 25.98 -33.16
N PHE A 511 8.19 25.06 -32.76
CA PHE A 511 8.33 24.32 -31.52
C PHE A 511 7.80 22.88 -31.64
N THR A 512 8.25 22.02 -30.73
CA THR A 512 7.66 20.69 -30.52
C THR A 512 7.33 20.49 -29.05
N GLY A 513 6.32 19.65 -28.74
CA GLY A 513 5.92 19.31 -27.37
C GLY A 513 6.70 18.13 -26.84
N GLU A 514 6.93 18.09 -25.52
CA GLU A 514 7.43 16.91 -24.82
C GLU A 514 6.39 15.78 -24.93
N PRO A 515 6.73 14.61 -25.51
CA PRO A 515 5.77 13.53 -25.70
C PRO A 515 5.52 12.69 -24.45
N ASP A 516 6.44 12.76 -23.45
CA ASP A 516 6.41 11.92 -22.28
C ASP A 516 5.44 12.45 -21.22
N VAL A 517 4.93 11.53 -20.41
CA VAL A 517 4.15 11.86 -19.21
C VAL A 517 4.99 11.65 -17.96
N LEU A 518 4.56 12.24 -16.85
CA LEU A 518 5.17 12.01 -15.55
C LEU A 518 4.95 10.56 -15.10
N ASP A 519 5.93 10.00 -14.42
CA ASP A 519 5.80 8.79 -13.63
C ASP A 519 4.57 8.89 -12.71
N THR A 520 3.78 7.84 -12.62
CA THR A 520 2.60 7.77 -11.72
C THR A 520 2.99 8.19 -10.29
N TRP A 521 4.16 7.76 -9.83
CA TRP A 521 4.67 8.12 -8.51
C TRP A 521 4.96 9.62 -8.36
N ALA A 522 5.21 10.34 -9.43
CA ALA A 522 5.41 11.79 -9.36
C ALA A 522 4.15 12.57 -8.97
N THR A 523 2.97 12.05 -9.33
CA THR A 523 1.67 12.57 -8.89
C THR A 523 1.28 11.99 -7.54
N SER A 524 1.38 10.67 -7.38
CA SER A 524 1.01 9.97 -6.14
C SER A 524 1.81 10.45 -4.92
N SER A 525 3.07 10.88 -5.13
CA SER A 525 3.92 11.47 -4.08
C SER A 525 3.47 12.86 -3.60
N LEU A 526 2.51 13.47 -4.28
CA LEU A 526 1.95 14.78 -3.95
C LEU A 526 0.57 14.69 -3.29
N THR A 527 0.15 13.50 -2.82
CA THR A 527 -1.17 13.34 -2.17
C THR A 527 -1.42 14.32 -1.02
N PRO A 528 -0.45 14.66 -0.14
CA PRO A 528 -0.65 15.71 0.85
C PRO A 528 -0.94 17.08 0.23
N GLN A 529 -0.20 17.48 -0.80
CA GLN A 529 -0.37 18.74 -1.50
C GLN A 529 -1.67 18.77 -2.31
N ILE A 530 -2.04 17.67 -2.95
CA ILE A 530 -3.28 17.52 -3.72
C ILE A 530 -4.50 17.67 -2.80
N ALA A 531 -4.56 16.87 -1.74
CA ALA A 531 -5.69 16.89 -0.81
C ALA A 531 -5.84 18.23 -0.09
N THR A 532 -4.74 18.93 0.17
CA THR A 532 -4.76 20.25 0.82
C THR A 532 -4.90 21.43 -0.15
N HIS A 533 -4.94 21.18 -1.46
CA HIS A 533 -5.05 22.19 -2.52
C HIS A 533 -3.87 23.19 -2.58
N TRP A 534 -2.64 22.68 -2.46
CA TRP A 534 -1.42 23.46 -2.63
C TRP A 534 -1.49 24.29 -3.94
N PHE A 535 -0.98 25.50 -3.95
CA PHE A 535 -1.17 26.53 -4.99
C PHE A 535 -2.60 27.05 -5.18
N LEU A 536 -3.62 26.22 -5.05
CA LEU A 536 -5.01 26.63 -5.26
C LEU A 536 -5.63 27.30 -4.03
N ASN A 537 -5.24 26.84 -2.84
CA ASN A 537 -5.68 27.39 -1.56
C ASN A 537 -4.54 27.32 -0.53
N PRO A 538 -3.61 28.29 -0.57
CA PRO A 538 -2.43 28.31 0.32
C PRO A 538 -2.77 28.29 1.81
N GLU A 539 -3.88 28.95 2.22
CA GLU A 539 -4.32 28.98 3.63
C GLU A 539 -4.78 27.59 4.10
N ARG A 540 -5.53 26.86 3.25
CA ARG A 540 -5.92 25.47 3.54
C ARG A 540 -4.71 24.56 3.63
N HIS A 541 -3.76 24.69 2.69
CA HIS A 541 -2.53 23.91 2.71
C HIS A 541 -1.73 24.16 3.99
N LYS A 542 -1.43 25.43 4.30
CA LYS A 542 -0.71 25.81 5.52
C LYS A 542 -1.38 25.31 6.78
N LYS A 543 -2.71 25.27 6.80
CA LYS A 543 -3.50 24.77 7.93
C LYS A 543 -3.38 23.25 8.10
N LEU A 544 -3.34 22.48 7.02
CA LEU A 544 -3.46 21.00 7.08
C LEU A 544 -2.13 20.27 6.91
N PHE A 545 -1.10 20.92 6.40
CA PHE A 545 0.24 20.35 6.21
C PHE A 545 1.21 20.79 7.32
N PRO A 546 2.13 19.92 7.82
CA PRO A 546 2.18 18.49 7.58
C PRO A 546 0.98 17.75 8.19
N MET A 547 0.61 16.61 7.58
CA MET A 547 -0.53 15.81 8.02
C MET A 547 -0.22 15.00 9.29
N ASP A 548 -1.24 14.47 9.98
CA ASP A 548 -1.02 13.75 11.23
C ASP A 548 -0.62 12.28 11.00
N ILE A 549 -1.22 11.62 10.00
CA ILE A 549 -1.02 10.19 9.78
C ILE A 549 -1.00 9.82 8.29
N ARG A 550 -0.10 8.88 7.95
CA ARG A 550 -0.05 8.15 6.68
C ARG A 550 -0.23 6.66 6.92
N PRO A 551 -1.42 6.11 6.73
CA PRO A 551 -1.63 4.66 6.75
C PRO A 551 -1.31 4.05 5.39
N GLN A 552 -0.57 2.94 5.35
CA GLN A 552 -0.24 2.22 4.12
C GLN A 552 0.25 0.79 4.40
N ALA A 553 0.34 -0.03 3.36
CA ALA A 553 1.02 -1.31 3.45
C ALA A 553 2.56 -1.13 3.37
N HIS A 554 3.30 -2.07 3.95
CA HIS A 554 4.77 -1.94 4.03
C HIS A 554 5.50 -2.15 2.69
N ASP A 555 4.86 -2.73 1.69
CA ASP A 555 5.44 -2.93 0.36
C ASP A 555 5.58 -1.64 -0.46
N ILE A 556 4.83 -0.59 -0.13
CA ILE A 556 4.93 0.71 -0.79
C ILE A 556 5.80 1.74 -0.02
N ILE A 557 6.63 1.30 0.94
CA ILE A 557 7.59 2.18 1.62
C ILE A 557 8.61 2.75 0.62
N ARG A 558 9.17 1.88 -0.24
CA ARG A 558 10.19 2.25 -1.24
C ARG A 558 9.66 3.12 -2.37
N THR A 559 8.36 3.16 -2.58
CA THR A 559 7.69 3.93 -3.62
C THR A 559 6.94 5.10 -3.02
N TRP A 560 5.71 4.90 -2.58
CA TRP A 560 4.83 5.99 -2.18
C TRP A 560 5.38 6.80 -0.99
N ALA A 561 5.71 6.13 0.13
CA ALA A 561 6.21 6.85 1.30
C ALA A 561 7.53 7.57 0.99
N PHE A 562 8.47 6.88 0.34
CA PHE A 562 9.76 7.46 -0.01
C PHE A 562 9.61 8.70 -0.91
N TYR A 563 8.90 8.58 -2.03
CA TYR A 563 8.75 9.70 -2.96
C TYR A 563 7.95 10.87 -2.37
N THR A 564 6.98 10.60 -1.46
CA THR A 564 6.27 11.68 -0.76
C THR A 564 7.19 12.43 0.19
N ILE A 565 8.08 11.75 0.92
CA ILE A 565 9.11 12.38 1.76
C ILE A 565 10.07 13.20 0.89
N VAL A 566 10.50 12.68 -0.27
CA VAL A 566 11.34 13.42 -1.23
C VAL A 566 10.65 14.71 -1.68
N LYS A 567 9.39 14.63 -2.11
CA LYS A 567 8.64 15.83 -2.59
C LYS A 567 8.44 16.86 -1.48
N ALA A 568 8.02 16.46 -0.29
CA ALA A 568 7.84 17.37 0.84
C ALA A 568 9.18 18.05 1.22
N TYR A 569 10.27 17.29 1.26
CA TYR A 569 11.59 17.86 1.53
C TYR A 569 12.04 18.86 0.46
N LEU A 570 11.89 18.54 -0.84
CA LEU A 570 12.35 19.41 -1.93
C LEU A 570 11.51 20.68 -2.08
N HIS A 571 10.22 20.63 -1.75
CA HIS A 571 9.34 21.78 -1.81
C HIS A 571 9.45 22.66 -0.56
N ASP A 572 9.29 22.07 0.62
CA ASP A 572 9.04 22.77 1.87
C ASP A 572 10.16 22.59 2.92
N GLY A 573 11.10 21.65 2.72
CA GLY A 573 12.11 21.29 3.71
C GLY A 573 11.55 20.52 4.92
N GLU A 574 10.28 20.10 4.87
CA GLU A 574 9.50 19.54 5.96
C GLU A 574 9.19 18.05 5.73
N ILE A 575 8.69 17.39 6.79
CA ILE A 575 8.10 16.05 6.69
C ILE A 575 6.65 16.13 6.22
N PRO A 576 6.16 15.18 5.40
CA PRO A 576 4.77 15.22 4.94
C PRO A 576 3.76 14.82 6.01
N TRP A 577 4.15 13.97 6.97
CA TRP A 577 3.30 13.45 8.05
C TRP A 577 4.08 13.30 9.35
N LYS A 578 3.38 13.37 10.48
CA LYS A 578 3.96 13.08 11.79
C LYS A 578 4.12 11.59 12.06
N ASN A 579 3.18 10.76 11.55
CA ASN A 579 3.12 9.33 11.80
C ASN A 579 2.92 8.55 10.51
N VAL A 580 3.59 7.41 10.37
CA VAL A 580 3.35 6.40 9.32
C VAL A 580 2.91 5.09 9.97
N VAL A 581 1.71 4.62 9.60
CA VAL A 581 1.11 3.39 10.16
C VAL A 581 1.11 2.32 9.10
N LEU A 582 1.80 1.20 9.37
CA LEU A 582 2.12 0.19 8.36
C LEU A 582 1.39 -1.13 8.62
N SER A 583 0.58 -1.58 7.67
CA SER A 583 0.00 -2.91 7.68
C SER A 583 0.95 -3.96 7.09
N GLY A 584 0.81 -5.22 7.52
CA GLY A 584 1.45 -6.39 6.88
C GLY A 584 0.74 -6.81 5.58
N TRP A 585 1.23 -7.88 4.96
CA TRP A 585 0.60 -8.53 3.81
C TRP A 585 -0.54 -9.45 4.22
N ILE A 586 -1.45 -9.70 3.29
CA ILE A 586 -2.37 -10.82 3.38
C ILE A 586 -1.77 -12.01 2.65
N LEU A 587 -1.73 -13.12 3.37
CA LEU A 587 -1.25 -14.40 2.88
C LEU A 587 -2.44 -15.30 2.56
N ASP A 588 -2.30 -16.12 1.54
CA ASP A 588 -3.26 -17.19 1.24
C ASP A 588 -3.21 -18.32 2.29
N PRO A 589 -4.09 -19.34 2.24
CA PRO A 589 -4.05 -20.47 3.17
C PRO A 589 -2.72 -21.24 3.18
N ASP A 590 -1.96 -21.19 2.08
CA ASP A 590 -0.62 -21.80 1.96
C ASP A 590 0.50 -20.88 2.47
N ARG A 591 0.15 -19.74 3.09
CA ARG A 591 1.07 -18.70 3.59
C ARG A 591 1.92 -18.01 2.50
N LYS A 592 1.43 -17.97 1.26
CA LYS A 592 2.04 -17.21 0.16
C LYS A 592 1.37 -15.85 0.05
N LYS A 593 2.14 -14.83 -0.34
CA LYS A 593 1.59 -13.49 -0.60
C LYS A 593 0.49 -13.57 -1.66
N MET A 594 -0.69 -13.01 -1.36
CA MET A 594 -1.74 -12.85 -2.36
C MET A 594 -1.33 -11.81 -3.39
N SER A 595 -1.39 -12.17 -4.66
CA SER A 595 -1.17 -11.25 -5.77
C SER A 595 -1.97 -11.65 -7.01
N LYS A 596 -2.32 -10.65 -7.84
CA LYS A 596 -3.04 -10.89 -9.10
C LYS A 596 -2.24 -11.78 -10.06
N SER A 597 -0.91 -11.68 -10.03
CA SER A 597 -0.01 -12.49 -10.86
C SER A 597 -0.01 -13.98 -10.49
N HIS A 598 -0.27 -14.32 -9.23
CA HIS A 598 -0.37 -15.71 -8.78
C HIS A 598 -1.80 -16.30 -8.89
N GLY A 599 -2.80 -15.46 -9.22
CA GLY A 599 -4.19 -15.91 -9.38
C GLY A 599 -4.88 -16.36 -8.08
N ASN A 600 -4.29 -16.05 -6.90
CA ASN A 600 -4.77 -16.44 -5.56
C ASN A 600 -5.50 -15.31 -4.83
N VAL A 601 -5.96 -14.31 -5.56
CA VAL A 601 -6.62 -13.12 -4.99
C VAL A 601 -8.09 -13.41 -4.68
N VAL A 602 -8.52 -13.02 -3.46
CA VAL A 602 -9.92 -13.05 -3.03
C VAL A 602 -10.49 -11.63 -3.08
N THR A 603 -11.71 -11.47 -3.63
CA THR A 603 -12.44 -10.20 -3.66
C THR A 603 -13.33 -10.04 -2.45
N PRO A 604 -13.50 -8.80 -1.92
CA PRO A 604 -14.26 -8.56 -0.69
C PRO A 604 -15.78 -8.70 -0.82
N GLU A 605 -16.36 -8.45 -2.01
CA GLU A 605 -17.82 -8.41 -2.19
C GLU A 605 -18.52 -9.70 -1.74
N PRO A 606 -18.10 -10.91 -2.15
CA PRO A 606 -18.73 -12.14 -1.69
C PRO A 606 -18.65 -12.32 -0.17
N LEU A 607 -17.57 -11.85 0.46
CA LEU A 607 -17.36 -11.94 1.89
C LEU A 607 -18.34 -11.03 2.66
N ILE A 608 -18.53 -9.80 2.17
CA ILE A 608 -19.50 -8.86 2.75
C ILE A 608 -20.92 -9.39 2.57
N GLU A 609 -21.25 -9.93 1.41
CA GLU A 609 -22.58 -10.56 1.16
C GLU A 609 -22.86 -11.72 2.14
N GLN A 610 -21.86 -12.57 2.37
CA GLN A 610 -22.02 -13.78 3.20
C GLN A 610 -21.99 -13.48 4.69
N HIS A 611 -21.08 -12.60 5.14
CA HIS A 611 -20.76 -12.43 6.56
C HIS A 611 -21.20 -11.06 7.13
N GLY A 612 -21.45 -10.06 6.27
CA GLY A 612 -21.68 -8.67 6.66
C GLY A 612 -20.38 -7.87 6.84
N ALA A 613 -20.48 -6.56 6.64
CA ALA A 613 -19.33 -5.65 6.70
C ALA A 613 -18.63 -5.65 8.08
N ASP A 614 -19.38 -5.59 9.16
CA ASP A 614 -18.82 -5.61 10.52
C ASP A 614 -17.99 -6.87 10.80
N SER A 615 -18.46 -8.04 10.32
CA SER A 615 -17.71 -9.30 10.49
C SER A 615 -16.40 -9.34 9.71
N VAL A 616 -16.40 -8.74 8.53
CA VAL A 616 -15.23 -8.62 7.68
C VAL A 616 -14.24 -7.62 8.29
N ARG A 617 -14.71 -6.48 8.80
CA ARG A 617 -13.90 -5.50 9.54
C ARG A 617 -13.28 -6.09 10.81
N TYR A 618 -14.03 -6.92 11.53
CA TYR A 618 -13.53 -7.63 12.70
C TYR A 618 -12.28 -8.46 12.42
N TRP A 619 -12.26 -9.22 11.30
CA TRP A 619 -11.07 -9.97 10.89
C TRP A 619 -9.86 -9.04 10.70
N SER A 620 -10.05 -7.91 10.01
CA SER A 620 -8.97 -6.91 9.82
C SER A 620 -8.49 -6.34 11.16
N ALA A 621 -9.40 -6.10 12.10
CA ALA A 621 -9.10 -5.52 13.41
C ALA A 621 -8.33 -6.46 14.36
N LYS A 622 -8.35 -7.76 14.12
CA LYS A 622 -7.56 -8.74 14.90
C LYS A 622 -6.07 -8.73 14.55
N ALA A 623 -5.70 -8.11 13.46
CA ALA A 623 -4.32 -8.08 12.99
C ALA A 623 -3.54 -6.89 13.55
N ARG A 624 -2.31 -7.11 13.97
CA ARG A 624 -1.40 -6.07 14.44
C ARG A 624 -0.68 -5.39 13.28
N LEU A 625 -0.29 -4.14 13.49
CA LEU A 625 0.54 -3.40 12.54
C LEU A 625 1.85 -4.14 12.25
N GLY A 626 2.29 -4.09 11.00
CA GLY A 626 3.55 -4.68 10.54
C GLY A 626 3.59 -6.21 10.44
N VAL A 627 2.51 -6.90 10.80
CA VAL A 627 2.45 -8.37 10.85
C VAL A 627 1.63 -8.90 9.67
N ASP A 628 2.23 -9.84 8.92
CA ASP A 628 1.55 -10.54 7.85
C ASP A 628 0.44 -11.42 8.42
N THR A 629 -0.73 -11.39 7.80
CA THR A 629 -1.93 -12.05 8.30
C THR A 629 -2.49 -13.02 7.26
N ALA A 630 -2.78 -14.25 7.67
CA ALA A 630 -3.42 -15.23 6.81
C ALA A 630 -4.90 -14.88 6.57
N TYR A 631 -5.37 -15.10 5.34
CA TYR A 631 -6.79 -15.14 5.05
C TYR A 631 -7.43 -16.32 5.80
N ASP A 632 -8.42 -16.04 6.63
CA ASP A 632 -9.07 -17.05 7.48
C ASP A 632 -10.58 -16.83 7.52
N GLU A 633 -11.33 -17.71 6.87
CA GLU A 633 -12.80 -17.68 6.89
C GLU A 633 -13.41 -17.92 8.28
N GLN A 634 -12.70 -18.62 9.17
CA GLN A 634 -13.20 -18.83 10.53
C GLN A 634 -13.25 -17.50 11.31
N ALA A 635 -12.32 -16.59 11.06
CA ALA A 635 -12.34 -15.28 11.70
C ALA A 635 -13.58 -14.46 11.33
N PHE A 636 -14.08 -14.55 10.09
CA PHE A 636 -15.35 -13.91 9.70
C PHE A 636 -16.54 -14.51 10.44
N LYS A 637 -16.57 -15.83 10.62
CA LYS A 637 -17.63 -16.52 11.40
C LYS A 637 -17.57 -16.12 12.87
N VAL A 638 -16.39 -15.94 13.45
CA VAL A 638 -16.22 -15.43 14.83
C VAL A 638 -16.74 -14.00 14.92
N GLY A 639 -16.38 -13.11 13.98
CA GLY A 639 -16.92 -11.76 13.91
C GLY A 639 -18.45 -11.74 13.84
N ARG A 640 -19.05 -12.62 13.02
CA ARG A 640 -20.51 -12.77 12.93
C ARG A 640 -21.14 -13.21 14.26
N LYS A 641 -20.49 -14.13 14.99
CA LYS A 641 -20.93 -14.55 16.32
C LYS A 641 -20.86 -13.40 17.31
N LEU A 642 -19.78 -12.60 17.27
CA LEU A 642 -19.65 -11.42 18.13
C LEU A 642 -20.76 -10.40 17.86
N CYS A 643 -21.02 -10.04 16.61
CA CYS A 643 -22.10 -9.12 16.24
C CYS A 643 -23.48 -9.65 16.71
N THR A 644 -23.76 -10.95 16.53
CA THR A 644 -25.01 -11.59 16.98
C THR A 644 -25.11 -11.57 18.50
N LYS A 645 -24.01 -11.82 19.21
CA LYS A 645 -24.02 -11.78 20.70
C LYS A 645 -24.21 -10.35 21.20
N LEU A 646 -23.54 -9.37 20.55
CA LEU A 646 -23.70 -7.95 20.88
C LEU A 646 -25.16 -7.50 20.69
N PHE A 647 -25.78 -7.87 19.56
CA PHE A 647 -27.21 -7.62 19.31
C PHE A 647 -28.10 -8.19 20.42
N ASN A 648 -27.94 -9.48 20.76
CA ASN A 648 -28.79 -10.13 21.74
C ASN A 648 -28.55 -9.63 23.16
N ALA A 649 -27.30 -9.38 23.57
CA ALA A 649 -26.96 -8.83 24.87
C ALA A 649 -27.52 -7.40 25.03
N SER A 650 -27.41 -6.59 23.97
CA SER A 650 -27.96 -5.23 23.93
C SER A 650 -29.47 -5.22 23.98
N LYS A 651 -30.13 -6.13 23.24
CA LYS A 651 -31.57 -6.30 23.28
C LYS A 651 -32.02 -6.64 24.69
N PHE A 652 -31.37 -7.61 25.35
CA PHE A 652 -31.62 -7.94 26.73
C PHE A 652 -31.48 -6.72 27.65
N ALA A 653 -30.32 -6.03 27.59
CA ALA A 653 -30.05 -4.86 28.43
C ALA A 653 -31.10 -3.77 28.27
N ILE A 654 -31.44 -3.39 27.04
CA ILE A 654 -32.41 -2.33 26.75
C ILE A 654 -33.83 -2.72 27.16
N MET A 655 -34.22 -3.99 26.99
CA MET A 655 -35.53 -4.48 27.48
C MET A 655 -35.69 -4.32 28.99
N GLN A 656 -34.63 -4.52 29.80
CA GLN A 656 -34.69 -4.29 31.24
C GLN A 656 -34.87 -2.81 31.60
N LEU A 657 -34.45 -1.92 30.69
CA LEU A 657 -34.58 -0.46 30.90
C LEU A 657 -35.92 0.12 30.44
N GLN A 658 -36.68 -0.57 29.55
CA GLN A 658 -37.89 -0.01 28.91
C GLN A 658 -38.95 0.52 29.89
N ASN A 659 -39.09 -0.14 31.05
CA ASN A 659 -40.11 0.19 32.06
C ASN A 659 -39.54 0.99 33.24
N VAL A 660 -38.35 1.59 33.08
CA VAL A 660 -37.70 2.43 34.09
C VAL A 660 -37.59 3.87 33.58
N ASP A 661 -38.09 4.83 34.36
CA ASP A 661 -37.90 6.24 34.04
C ASP A 661 -36.42 6.58 33.99
N ARG A 662 -35.95 7.12 32.85
CA ARG A 662 -34.56 7.49 32.64
C ARG A 662 -34.06 8.54 33.61
N GLY A 663 -34.93 9.39 34.11
CA GLY A 663 -34.64 10.38 35.16
C GLY A 663 -34.21 9.77 36.50
N LEU A 664 -34.60 8.50 36.76
CA LEU A 664 -34.22 7.76 37.95
C LEU A 664 -32.89 7.03 37.81
N LEU A 665 -32.40 6.81 36.58
CA LEU A 665 -31.17 6.09 36.33
C LEU A 665 -29.97 7.02 36.47
N LYS A 666 -29.48 7.23 37.68
CA LYS A 666 -28.38 8.13 38.04
C LYS A 666 -27.17 7.34 38.53
N ARG A 667 -25.96 7.87 38.32
CA ARG A 667 -24.70 7.25 38.76
C ARG A 667 -24.63 7.08 40.29
N GLY A 668 -25.02 8.09 41.04
CA GLY A 668 -24.98 8.06 42.53
C GLY A 668 -25.95 7.08 43.17
N ILE A 669 -26.94 6.49 42.41
CA ILE A 669 -27.86 5.47 42.92
C ILE A 669 -27.27 4.06 42.83
N ILE A 670 -26.13 3.90 42.17
CA ILE A 670 -25.41 2.61 42.02
C ILE A 670 -24.70 2.33 43.35
N GLN A 671 -25.35 1.57 44.23
CA GLN A 671 -24.85 1.26 45.57
C GLN A 671 -24.54 -0.21 45.79
N ASN A 672 -25.04 -1.09 44.93
CA ASN A 672 -24.72 -2.50 45.06
C ASN A 672 -23.21 -2.74 44.79
N PRO A 673 -22.47 -3.38 45.72
CA PRO A 673 -21.03 -3.56 45.60
C PRO A 673 -20.60 -4.35 44.36
N ILE A 674 -21.40 -5.27 43.85
CA ILE A 674 -21.12 -6.03 42.61
C ILE A 674 -21.21 -5.08 41.40
N ASP A 675 -22.22 -4.21 41.33
CA ASP A 675 -22.38 -3.25 40.26
C ASP A 675 -21.18 -2.28 40.22
N ILE A 676 -20.72 -1.82 41.38
CA ILE A 676 -19.56 -0.94 41.52
C ILE A 676 -18.26 -1.67 41.09
N SER A 677 -18.13 -2.94 41.51
CA SER A 677 -16.97 -3.76 41.17
C SER A 677 -16.82 -3.97 39.65
N VAL A 678 -17.91 -4.32 38.96
CA VAL A 678 -17.89 -4.50 37.48
C VAL A 678 -17.62 -3.17 36.76
N ILE A 679 -18.13 -2.03 37.32
CA ILE A 679 -17.76 -0.71 36.79
C ILE A 679 -16.24 -0.43 36.92
N ASN A 680 -15.60 -0.87 38.01
CA ASN A 680 -14.16 -0.72 38.18
C ASN A 680 -13.38 -1.58 37.16
N GLU A 681 -13.82 -2.80 36.87
CA GLU A 681 -13.27 -3.62 35.79
C GLU A 681 -13.42 -2.90 34.43
N LEU A 682 -14.58 -2.29 34.18
CA LEU A 682 -14.81 -1.50 32.95
C LEU A 682 -13.89 -0.29 32.86
N LYS A 683 -13.67 0.45 33.98
CA LYS A 683 -12.73 1.59 34.01
C LYS A 683 -11.31 1.15 33.64
N THR A 684 -10.87 0.01 34.16
CA THR A 684 -9.57 -0.58 33.81
C THR A 684 -9.50 -0.96 32.32
N CYS A 685 -10.55 -1.57 31.80
CA CYS A 685 -10.65 -1.86 30.36
C CYS A 685 -10.58 -0.58 29.52
N ILE A 686 -11.34 0.47 29.84
CA ILE A 686 -11.33 1.75 29.13
C ILE A 686 -9.93 2.37 29.13
N GLN A 687 -9.26 2.42 30.29
CA GLN A 687 -7.89 2.99 30.38
C GLN A 687 -6.91 2.25 29.49
N ARG A 688 -6.89 0.93 29.55
CA ARG A 688 -5.99 0.10 28.74
C ARG A 688 -6.33 0.15 27.25
N ALA A 689 -7.62 0.11 26.88
CA ALA A 689 -8.05 0.22 25.49
C ALA A 689 -7.70 1.60 24.89
N THR A 690 -7.86 2.66 25.68
CA THR A 690 -7.46 4.03 25.29
C THR A 690 -5.95 4.13 25.06
N ALA A 691 -5.15 3.64 26.02
CA ALA A 691 -3.69 3.65 25.90
C ALA A 691 -3.22 2.88 24.65
N SER A 692 -3.85 1.74 24.34
CA SER A 692 -3.54 0.97 23.14
C SER A 692 -3.86 1.76 21.85
N PHE A 693 -4.98 2.47 21.78
CA PHE A 693 -5.30 3.31 20.62
C PHE A 693 -4.36 4.53 20.46
N GLU A 694 -3.92 5.14 21.56
CA GLU A 694 -2.95 6.25 21.49
C GLU A 694 -1.60 5.78 20.90
N GLU A 695 -1.26 4.49 21.07
CA GLU A 695 -0.10 3.84 20.44
C GLU A 695 -0.43 3.20 19.06
N PHE A 696 -1.60 3.48 18.50
CA PHE A 696 -2.12 2.86 17.27
C PHE A 696 -2.30 1.33 17.33
N ASP A 697 -2.22 0.69 18.51
CA ASP A 697 -2.50 -0.74 18.68
C ASP A 697 -4.01 -1.00 18.87
N TYR A 698 -4.77 -0.77 17.79
CA TYR A 698 -6.21 -1.03 17.77
C TYR A 698 -6.54 -2.51 18.01
N ALA A 699 -5.66 -3.45 17.63
CA ALA A 699 -5.88 -4.88 17.83
C ALA A 699 -5.87 -5.23 19.33
N GLN A 700 -4.95 -4.66 20.11
CA GLN A 700 -4.91 -4.82 21.57
C GLN A 700 -6.14 -4.18 22.22
N SER A 701 -6.55 -2.99 21.76
CA SER A 701 -7.76 -2.33 22.26
C SER A 701 -9.01 -3.18 22.01
N LEU A 702 -9.17 -3.79 20.83
CA LEU A 702 -10.27 -4.72 20.54
C LEU A 702 -10.22 -5.95 21.45
N MET A 703 -9.04 -6.56 21.64
CA MET A 703 -8.88 -7.73 22.51
C MET A 703 -9.35 -7.46 23.94
N LEU A 704 -8.93 -6.33 24.52
CA LEU A 704 -9.32 -5.92 25.85
C LEU A 704 -10.85 -5.70 25.95
N THR A 705 -11.44 -5.09 24.93
CA THR A 705 -12.87 -4.87 24.82
C THR A 705 -13.64 -6.19 24.73
N GLU A 706 -13.16 -7.15 23.92
CA GLU A 706 -13.76 -8.49 23.82
C GLU A 706 -13.64 -9.27 25.12
N GLU A 707 -12.50 -9.26 25.80
CA GLU A 707 -12.32 -9.92 27.10
C GLU A 707 -13.33 -9.41 28.12
N PHE A 708 -13.48 -8.09 28.23
CA PHE A 708 -14.48 -7.51 29.12
C PHE A 708 -15.88 -7.89 28.70
N PHE A 709 -16.23 -7.79 27.42
CA PHE A 709 -17.56 -8.09 26.91
C PHE A 709 -17.99 -9.55 27.14
N TRP A 710 -17.13 -10.50 26.81
CA TRP A 710 -17.42 -11.92 26.95
C TRP A 710 -17.37 -12.35 28.41
N ASN A 711 -16.22 -12.17 29.07
CA ASN A 711 -15.93 -12.80 30.35
C ASN A 711 -16.56 -12.04 31.51
N VAL A 712 -16.59 -10.70 31.47
CA VAL A 712 -17.13 -9.91 32.59
C VAL A 712 -18.59 -9.60 32.37
N PHE A 713 -18.93 -9.00 31.22
CA PHE A 713 -20.29 -8.54 30.98
C PHE A 713 -21.28 -9.68 30.66
N CYS A 714 -21.03 -10.47 29.63
CA CYS A 714 -21.98 -11.49 29.16
C CYS A 714 -22.06 -12.71 30.06
N ASP A 715 -20.90 -13.29 30.42
CA ASP A 715 -20.88 -14.56 31.14
C ASP A 715 -21.19 -14.40 32.63
N ASN A 716 -20.91 -13.24 33.19
CA ASN A 716 -21.07 -13.03 34.62
C ASN A 716 -22.10 -11.93 34.93
N TYR A 717 -21.87 -10.68 34.51
CA TYR A 717 -22.69 -9.57 34.98
C TYR A 717 -24.15 -9.66 34.54
N LEU A 718 -24.43 -9.94 33.27
CA LEU A 718 -25.82 -10.09 32.80
C LEU A 718 -26.55 -11.21 33.52
N GLU A 719 -25.89 -12.31 33.90
CA GLU A 719 -26.51 -13.42 34.63
C GLU A 719 -26.78 -13.05 36.10
N ILE A 720 -25.80 -12.43 36.77
CA ILE A 720 -25.91 -12.14 38.21
C ILE A 720 -26.95 -11.06 38.54
N ILE A 721 -27.21 -10.13 37.60
CA ILE A 721 -28.20 -9.08 37.82
C ILE A 721 -29.66 -9.54 37.54
N LYS A 722 -29.88 -10.68 36.84
CA LYS A 722 -31.23 -11.16 36.48
C LYS A 722 -32.21 -11.18 37.63
N PRO A 723 -31.89 -11.75 38.81
CA PRO A 723 -32.79 -11.77 39.95
C PRO A 723 -33.21 -10.37 40.43
N ARG A 724 -32.34 -9.36 40.25
CA ARG A 724 -32.58 -7.96 40.64
C ARG A 724 -33.42 -7.21 39.61
N VAL A 725 -33.08 -7.32 38.31
CA VAL A 725 -33.75 -6.59 37.22
C VAL A 725 -35.17 -7.15 36.92
N TYR A 726 -35.43 -8.43 37.25
CA TYR A 726 -36.74 -9.06 37.07
C TYR A 726 -37.73 -8.80 38.23
N GLN A 727 -37.28 -8.12 39.28
CA GLN A 727 -38.19 -7.76 40.37
C GLN A 727 -39.35 -6.88 39.83
N PRO A 728 -40.63 -7.16 40.22
CA PRO A 728 -41.77 -6.36 39.75
C PRO A 728 -41.72 -4.92 40.29
N GLU A 729 -41.23 -4.74 41.54
CA GLU A 729 -41.14 -3.45 42.20
C GLU A 729 -39.83 -2.73 41.88
N LEU A 730 -39.89 -1.42 41.70
CA LEU A 730 -38.74 -0.55 41.45
C LEU A 730 -38.12 -0.15 42.80
N ASN A 731 -37.34 -1.05 43.37
CA ASN A 731 -36.59 -0.81 44.61
C ASN A 731 -35.12 -0.39 44.35
N ASN A 732 -34.39 -0.08 45.41
CA ASN A 732 -32.99 0.38 45.29
C ASN A 732 -32.06 -0.64 44.62
N GLU A 733 -32.27 -1.94 44.84
CA GLU A 733 -31.46 -3.00 44.22
C GLU A 733 -31.69 -3.05 42.70
N ARG A 734 -32.96 -2.96 42.27
CA ARG A 734 -33.30 -2.90 40.84
C ARG A 734 -32.82 -1.62 40.20
N LEU A 735 -32.95 -0.46 40.87
CA LEU A 735 -32.44 0.82 40.39
C LEU A 735 -30.93 0.82 40.28
N SER A 736 -30.19 0.26 41.24
CA SER A 736 -28.72 0.10 41.16
C SER A 736 -28.33 -0.73 39.95
N ALA A 737 -28.94 -1.93 39.78
CA ALA A 737 -28.66 -2.83 38.66
C ALA A 737 -28.99 -2.21 37.31
N CYS A 738 -30.15 -1.56 37.14
CA CYS A 738 -30.54 -0.90 35.90
C CYS A 738 -29.64 0.30 35.57
N SER A 739 -29.26 1.11 36.57
CA SER A 739 -28.36 2.27 36.36
C SER A 739 -26.98 1.81 35.96
N ALA A 740 -26.42 0.80 36.62
CA ALA A 740 -25.14 0.21 36.28
C ALA A 740 -25.16 -0.46 34.90
N LEU A 741 -26.20 -1.27 34.60
CA LEU A 741 -26.40 -1.92 33.32
C LEU A 741 -26.39 -0.91 32.15
N ARG A 742 -27.14 0.20 32.30
CA ARG A 742 -27.21 1.25 31.30
C ARG A 742 -25.85 1.90 31.08
N LEU A 743 -25.16 2.24 32.14
CA LEU A 743 -23.84 2.92 32.09
C LEU A 743 -22.77 2.01 31.47
N ILE A 744 -22.67 0.75 31.89
CA ILE A 744 -21.74 -0.24 31.37
C ILE A 744 -22.03 -0.53 29.90
N HIS A 745 -23.28 -0.81 29.54
CA HIS A 745 -23.64 -1.13 28.17
C HIS A 745 -23.36 0.05 27.22
N ARG A 746 -23.69 1.29 27.61
CA ARG A 746 -23.38 2.50 26.84
C ARG A 746 -21.88 2.65 26.55
N ALA A 747 -21.02 2.29 27.50
CA ALA A 747 -19.57 2.33 27.30
C ALA A 747 -19.10 1.19 26.38
N ILE A 748 -19.58 -0.04 26.57
CA ILE A 748 -19.20 -1.20 25.75
C ILE A 748 -19.46 -0.96 24.26
N ILE A 749 -20.65 -0.49 23.89
CA ILE A 749 -20.98 -0.29 22.48
C ILE A 749 -20.13 0.80 21.85
N ARG A 750 -19.71 1.84 22.60
CA ARG A 750 -18.76 2.85 22.14
C ARG A 750 -17.35 2.29 21.97
N LEU A 751 -16.90 1.37 22.83
CA LEU A 751 -15.62 0.66 22.67
C LEU A 751 -15.58 -0.19 21.40
N PHE A 752 -16.71 -0.77 20.97
CA PHE A 752 -16.80 -1.52 19.72
C PHE A 752 -17.02 -0.65 18.48
N ALA A 753 -17.47 0.59 18.62
CA ALA A 753 -17.87 1.45 17.50
C ALA A 753 -16.82 1.66 16.41
N PRO A 754 -15.51 1.81 16.69
CA PRO A 754 -14.50 1.91 15.63
C PRO A 754 -14.45 0.68 14.72
N TYR A 755 -14.70 -0.50 15.24
CA TYR A 755 -14.54 -1.78 14.56
C TYR A 755 -15.81 -2.25 13.85
N LEU A 756 -16.96 -2.11 14.52
CA LEU A 756 -18.26 -2.66 14.15
C LEU A 756 -19.29 -1.51 13.95
N PRO A 757 -19.07 -0.65 12.92
CA PRO A 757 -19.81 0.60 12.82
C PRO A 757 -21.32 0.42 12.65
N TYR A 758 -21.78 -0.59 11.95
CA TYR A 758 -23.19 -0.77 11.65
C TYR A 758 -24.00 -1.26 12.83
N ILE A 759 -23.55 -2.34 13.47
CA ILE A 759 -24.28 -2.91 14.62
C ILE A 759 -24.26 -1.97 15.82
N THR A 760 -23.20 -1.24 16.04
CA THR A 760 -23.10 -0.30 17.17
C THR A 760 -23.95 0.95 16.93
N GLU A 761 -24.05 1.47 15.71
CA GLU A 761 -24.98 2.55 15.37
C GLU A 761 -26.43 2.10 15.52
N GLU A 762 -26.78 0.90 15.05
CA GLU A 762 -28.11 0.33 15.20
C GLU A 762 -28.52 0.24 16.67
N ILE A 763 -27.68 -0.34 17.54
CA ILE A 763 -27.93 -0.46 18.97
C ILE A 763 -28.00 0.93 19.63
N TRP A 764 -27.15 1.87 19.21
CA TRP A 764 -27.15 3.24 19.70
C TRP A 764 -28.48 3.93 19.46
N SER A 765 -29.06 3.76 18.29
CA SER A 765 -30.35 4.34 17.92
C SER A 765 -31.54 3.87 18.77
N TRP A 766 -31.43 2.72 19.39
CA TRP A 766 -32.50 2.17 20.22
C TRP A 766 -32.65 2.87 21.58
N GLU A 767 -31.52 3.40 22.15
CA GLU A 767 -31.56 3.88 23.55
C GLU A 767 -30.81 5.21 23.77
N TYR A 768 -29.68 5.45 23.13
CA TYR A 768 -28.74 6.47 23.54
C TYR A 768 -28.67 7.71 22.64
N SER A 769 -29.25 7.65 21.46
CA SER A 769 -29.18 8.73 20.43
C SER A 769 -29.81 10.06 20.90
N ASN A 770 -30.63 10.04 21.94
CA ASN A 770 -31.29 11.22 22.51
C ASN A 770 -30.71 11.63 23.87
N ASP A 771 -29.65 10.98 24.35
CA ASP A 771 -29.00 11.36 25.60
C ASP A 771 -28.38 12.78 25.47
N LYS A 772 -28.62 13.65 26.46
CA LYS A 772 -28.17 15.07 26.41
C LYS A 772 -26.64 15.22 26.38
N ASP A 773 -25.93 14.25 26.93
CA ASP A 773 -24.48 14.21 26.99
C ASP A 773 -23.82 13.46 25.81
N MET A 774 -24.64 13.07 24.82
CA MET A 774 -24.21 12.26 23.68
C MET A 774 -24.68 12.89 22.35
N ALA A 775 -24.10 12.42 21.24
CA ALA A 775 -24.56 12.78 19.91
C ALA A 775 -25.61 11.78 19.39
N ASN A 776 -26.40 12.20 18.40
CA ASN A 776 -27.39 11.33 17.76
C ASN A 776 -26.76 10.07 17.15
N SER A 777 -25.55 10.18 16.58
CA SER A 777 -24.75 9.07 16.08
C SER A 777 -23.70 8.66 17.10
N ILE A 778 -23.46 7.35 17.24
CA ILE A 778 -22.38 6.81 18.09
C ILE A 778 -21.02 7.29 17.61
N HIS A 779 -20.83 7.48 16.29
CA HIS A 779 -19.57 7.88 15.67
C HIS A 779 -19.19 9.36 15.91
N ARG A 780 -20.14 10.17 16.42
CA ARG A 780 -19.91 11.56 16.88
C ARG A 780 -19.97 11.67 18.40
N SER A 781 -20.35 10.59 19.09
CA SER A 781 -20.37 10.55 20.55
C SER A 781 -18.96 10.38 21.11
N PRO A 782 -18.69 10.91 22.33
CA PRO A 782 -17.35 10.85 22.91
C PRO A 782 -16.90 9.40 23.17
N TRP A 783 -15.61 9.12 22.97
CA TRP A 783 -14.97 7.88 23.44
C TRP A 783 -15.18 7.72 24.95
N PRO A 784 -15.44 6.52 25.45
CA PRO A 784 -15.65 6.32 26.88
C PRO A 784 -14.46 6.80 27.71
N SER A 785 -14.74 7.51 28.78
CA SER A 785 -13.71 7.99 29.70
C SER A 785 -14.02 7.59 31.13
N ILE A 786 -12.98 7.53 31.97
CA ILE A 786 -13.16 7.17 33.37
C ILE A 786 -13.91 8.24 34.17
N GLU A 787 -13.87 9.49 33.73
CA GLU A 787 -14.56 10.63 34.32
C GLU A 787 -16.08 10.47 34.29
N GLU A 788 -16.61 9.70 33.34
CA GLU A 788 -18.05 9.39 33.26
C GLU A 788 -18.56 8.63 34.49
N PHE A 789 -17.66 8.03 35.27
CA PHE A 789 -17.98 7.20 36.43
C PHE A 789 -17.70 7.89 37.78
N ASN A 790 -17.31 9.17 37.79
CA ASN A 790 -16.89 9.88 39.01
C ASN A 790 -18.01 9.97 40.09
N GLU A 791 -19.27 9.94 39.70
CA GLU A 791 -20.41 9.96 40.65
C GLU A 791 -20.79 8.57 41.18
N VAL A 792 -20.16 7.49 40.69
CA VAL A 792 -20.35 6.14 41.23
C VAL A 792 -19.61 6.05 42.55
N PRO A 793 -20.28 5.62 43.66
CA PRO A 793 -19.62 5.54 44.96
C PRO A 793 -18.37 4.63 44.92
N PRO A 794 -17.34 4.95 45.72
CA PRO A 794 -16.18 4.08 45.84
C PRO A 794 -16.53 2.74 46.50
N THR A 795 -15.86 1.67 46.11
CA THR A 795 -16.04 0.36 46.76
C THR A 795 -15.17 0.24 48.03
N LYS A 796 -15.73 -0.45 49.04
CA LYS A 796 -14.95 -0.90 50.21
C LYS A 796 -14.11 -2.17 49.90
N TYR A 797 -14.43 -2.86 48.77
CA TYR A 797 -13.90 -4.18 48.42
C TYR A 797 -13.27 -4.14 47.04
N PRO A 798 -12.02 -3.73 46.91
CA PRO A 798 -11.38 -3.57 45.60
C PRO A 798 -11.24 -4.88 44.81
N GLU A 799 -11.13 -6.04 45.50
CA GLU A 799 -10.98 -7.37 44.89
C GLU A 799 -12.33 -8.11 44.73
N LEU A 800 -13.49 -7.42 44.91
CA LEU A 800 -14.80 -8.08 44.97
C LEU A 800 -15.14 -8.87 43.70
N TYR A 801 -14.75 -8.39 42.52
CA TYR A 801 -14.98 -9.09 41.26
C TYR A 801 -14.15 -10.38 41.17
N GLU A 802 -12.91 -10.35 41.60
CA GLU A 802 -12.05 -11.53 41.68
C GLU A 802 -12.61 -12.57 42.63
N ASP A 803 -13.07 -12.15 43.83
CA ASP A 803 -13.74 -13.00 44.83
C ASP A 803 -15.06 -13.61 44.28
N LEU A 804 -15.82 -12.84 43.49
CA LEU A 804 -17.02 -13.31 42.78
C LEU A 804 -16.68 -14.47 41.83
N ILE A 805 -15.62 -14.35 41.04
CA ILE A 805 -15.16 -15.40 40.11
C ILE A 805 -14.72 -16.66 40.85
N LEU A 806 -14.04 -16.52 41.99
CA LEU A 806 -13.67 -17.64 42.84
C LEU A 806 -14.91 -18.39 43.39
N LEU A 807 -16.03 -17.72 43.63
CA LEU A 807 -17.26 -18.36 44.05
C LEU A 807 -18.01 -19.03 42.89
N ILE A 808 -18.10 -18.38 41.73
CA ILE A 808 -18.93 -18.86 40.60
C ILE A 808 -18.31 -20.07 39.91
N ASN A 809 -16.99 -20.02 39.63
CA ASN A 809 -16.33 -21.01 38.79
C ASN A 809 -16.37 -22.44 39.34
N PRO A 810 -16.14 -22.71 40.63
CA PRO A 810 -16.26 -24.07 41.16
C PRO A 810 -17.67 -24.63 41.03
N ILE A 811 -18.71 -23.80 41.21
CA ILE A 811 -20.12 -24.22 41.09
C ILE A 811 -20.45 -24.57 39.64
N ARG A 812 -20.02 -23.72 38.69
CA ARG A 812 -20.17 -23.99 37.25
C ARG A 812 -19.44 -25.26 36.82
N LYS A 813 -18.23 -25.45 37.34
CA LYS A 813 -17.43 -26.65 37.07
C LYS A 813 -18.15 -27.90 37.59
N ALA A 814 -18.62 -27.89 38.83
CA ALA A 814 -19.34 -29.02 39.39
C ALA A 814 -20.61 -29.40 38.60
N LYS A 815 -21.37 -28.39 38.10
CA LYS A 815 -22.49 -28.61 37.19
C LYS A 815 -22.07 -29.23 35.85
N ALA A 816 -20.97 -28.76 35.28
CA ALA A 816 -20.41 -29.29 34.03
C ALA A 816 -19.91 -30.73 34.20
N ASP A 817 -19.20 -31.02 35.29
CA ASP A 817 -18.68 -32.34 35.64
C ASP A 817 -19.82 -33.34 35.89
N ALA A 818 -20.91 -32.87 36.45
CA ALA A 818 -22.15 -33.64 36.64
C ALA A 818 -23.02 -33.74 35.38
N ASN A 819 -22.63 -33.08 34.28
CA ASN A 819 -23.36 -33.04 33.02
C ASN A 819 -24.81 -32.52 33.14
N ILE A 820 -25.04 -31.53 34.01
CA ILE A 820 -26.31 -30.89 34.22
C ILE A 820 -26.32 -29.43 33.70
N SER A 821 -27.51 -28.93 33.39
CA SER A 821 -27.69 -27.55 32.91
C SER A 821 -27.26 -26.53 33.95
N LEU A 822 -26.70 -25.39 33.48
CA LEU A 822 -26.40 -24.25 34.36
C LEU A 822 -27.64 -23.75 35.17
N ALA A 823 -28.84 -23.92 34.63
CA ALA A 823 -30.09 -23.60 35.28
C ALA A 823 -30.55 -24.67 36.29
N ALA A 824 -29.93 -25.86 36.34
CA ALA A 824 -30.29 -26.90 37.29
C ALA A 824 -29.97 -26.46 38.72
N PRO A 825 -30.82 -26.78 39.71
CA PRO A 825 -30.56 -26.43 41.10
C PRO A 825 -29.37 -27.20 41.68
N VAL A 826 -28.61 -26.55 42.56
CA VAL A 826 -27.53 -27.13 43.37
C VAL A 826 -28.10 -27.36 44.78
N SER A 827 -27.90 -28.56 45.35
CA SER A 827 -28.43 -28.89 46.64
C SER A 827 -27.84 -28.03 47.75
N LYS A 828 -26.51 -27.94 47.80
CA LYS A 828 -25.79 -27.18 48.83
C LYS A 828 -24.41 -26.75 48.37
N ILE A 829 -23.94 -25.60 48.87
CA ILE A 829 -22.52 -25.20 48.76
C ILE A 829 -21.97 -24.92 50.17
N GLU A 830 -20.71 -25.24 50.37
CA GLU A 830 -19.95 -24.82 51.57
C GLU A 830 -18.81 -23.93 51.10
N VAL A 831 -18.81 -22.69 51.59
CA VAL A 831 -17.82 -21.68 51.23
C VAL A 831 -16.85 -21.48 52.41
N LYS A 832 -15.62 -21.89 52.29
CA LYS A 832 -14.56 -21.55 53.21
C LYS A 832 -13.98 -20.20 52.81
N CYS A 833 -14.00 -19.23 53.69
CA CYS A 833 -13.61 -17.87 53.42
C CYS A 833 -12.67 -17.34 54.53
N PRO A 834 -11.58 -16.66 54.20
CA PRO A 834 -10.75 -15.96 55.19
C PRO A 834 -11.59 -14.95 56.00
N THR A 835 -11.31 -14.79 57.29
CA THR A 835 -12.03 -13.86 58.19
C THR A 835 -12.02 -12.45 57.62
N THR A 836 -10.96 -12.02 56.96
CA THR A 836 -10.81 -10.69 56.29
C THR A 836 -11.75 -10.49 55.12
N LYS A 837 -12.22 -11.56 54.48
CA LYS A 837 -13.11 -11.55 53.30
C LYS A 837 -14.54 -11.98 53.63
N ASN A 838 -14.89 -12.23 54.89
CA ASN A 838 -16.20 -12.77 55.30
C ASN A 838 -17.36 -11.84 54.89
N GLU A 839 -17.20 -10.52 55.13
CA GLU A 839 -18.23 -9.53 54.73
C GLU A 839 -18.40 -9.49 53.21
N ALA A 840 -17.30 -9.52 52.43
CA ALA A 840 -17.32 -9.58 50.98
C ALA A 840 -18.03 -10.86 50.48
N CYS A 841 -17.69 -12.03 51.04
CA CYS A 841 -18.38 -13.31 50.71
C CYS A 841 -19.85 -13.28 51.01
N GLN A 842 -20.31 -12.71 52.13
CA GLN A 842 -21.71 -12.59 52.47
C GLN A 842 -22.50 -11.72 51.44
N ILE A 843 -21.88 -10.60 51.01
CA ILE A 843 -22.47 -9.72 50.00
C ILE A 843 -22.64 -10.49 48.68
N LEU A 844 -21.58 -11.21 48.23
CA LEU A 844 -21.58 -11.95 46.97
C LEU A 844 -22.56 -13.13 46.99
N LEU A 845 -22.64 -13.87 48.08
CA LEU A 845 -23.44 -15.08 48.19
C LEU A 845 -24.93 -14.83 47.95
N LYS A 846 -25.46 -13.65 48.31
CA LYS A 846 -26.84 -13.27 48.04
C LYS A 846 -27.19 -13.39 46.54
N ASP A 847 -26.36 -12.82 45.68
CA ASP A 847 -26.59 -12.83 44.23
C ASP A 847 -26.12 -14.13 43.56
N VAL A 848 -25.03 -14.75 44.03
CA VAL A 848 -24.49 -16.02 43.50
C VAL A 848 -25.45 -17.17 43.73
N VAL A 849 -26.05 -17.24 44.90
CA VAL A 849 -27.07 -18.27 45.28
C VAL A 849 -28.29 -18.15 44.39
N ALA A 850 -28.78 -16.92 44.18
CA ALA A 850 -29.94 -16.67 43.32
C ALA A 850 -29.62 -17.00 41.85
N MET A 851 -28.47 -16.55 41.32
CA MET A 851 -28.00 -16.78 39.94
C MET A 851 -27.82 -18.27 39.63
N LEU A 852 -27.21 -19.03 40.55
CA LEU A 852 -26.83 -20.44 40.30
C LEU A 852 -27.83 -21.45 40.88
N HIS A 853 -28.98 -20.97 41.34
CA HIS A 853 -30.08 -21.80 41.91
C HIS A 853 -29.60 -22.72 43.03
N VAL A 854 -28.80 -22.20 43.98
CA VAL A 854 -28.30 -22.93 45.13
C VAL A 854 -29.40 -22.96 46.20
N LYS A 855 -29.77 -24.15 46.70
CA LYS A 855 -30.84 -24.29 47.70
C LYS A 855 -30.36 -23.93 49.10
N GLU A 856 -29.18 -24.37 49.47
CA GLU A 856 -28.58 -24.12 50.77
C GLU A 856 -27.11 -23.68 50.64
N TYR A 857 -26.68 -22.79 51.50
CA TYR A 857 -25.26 -22.45 51.62
C TYR A 857 -24.79 -22.35 53.05
N ARG A 858 -23.52 -22.66 53.29
CA ARG A 858 -22.87 -22.48 54.56
C ARG A 858 -21.55 -21.73 54.38
N LEU A 859 -21.39 -20.64 55.12
CA LEU A 859 -20.12 -19.91 55.16
C LEU A 859 -19.32 -20.42 56.37
N ILE A 860 -18.08 -20.84 56.12
CA ILE A 860 -17.19 -21.47 57.12
C ILE A 860 -15.91 -20.64 57.13
N GLU A 861 -15.36 -20.37 58.28
CA GLU A 861 -14.08 -19.70 58.43
C GLU A 861 -12.95 -20.57 57.86
N GLY A 862 -12.18 -19.99 56.98
CA GLY A 862 -11.05 -20.59 56.25
C GLY A 862 -9.73 -19.83 56.49
N ASN A 863 -8.60 -20.43 56.19
CA ASN A 863 -7.29 -19.87 56.58
C ASN A 863 -6.65 -18.93 55.57
N GLU A 864 -6.74 -19.14 54.25
CA GLU A 864 -5.93 -18.35 53.28
C GLU A 864 -6.71 -17.94 52.03
N LYS A 865 -7.60 -18.76 51.47
CA LYS A 865 -8.26 -18.53 50.19
C LYS A 865 -9.76 -18.90 50.27
N ILE A 866 -10.53 -18.31 49.33
CA ILE A 866 -11.91 -18.72 49.13
C ILE A 866 -11.89 -20.08 48.44
N GLU A 867 -12.51 -21.07 49.09
CA GLU A 867 -12.75 -22.42 48.55
C GLU A 867 -14.22 -22.75 48.59
N VAL A 868 -14.74 -23.40 47.56
CA VAL A 868 -16.15 -23.78 47.45
C VAL A 868 -16.27 -25.26 47.22
N LEU A 869 -16.94 -25.92 48.17
CA LEU A 869 -17.35 -27.32 48.04
C LEU A 869 -18.83 -27.34 47.54
N VAL A 870 -19.06 -28.12 46.50
CA VAL A 870 -20.36 -28.13 45.80
C VAL A 870 -21.00 -29.52 45.92
N TYR A 871 -22.26 -29.56 46.36
CA TYR A 871 -23.09 -30.76 46.43
C TYR A 871 -24.24 -30.61 45.44
N ILE A 872 -24.21 -31.40 44.39
CA ILE A 872 -25.16 -31.33 43.27
C ILE A 872 -26.51 -31.94 43.68
#